data_9e138368493d706c7321dc475f1e8ebb
#
_entry.id   9e138368493d706c7321dc475f1e8ebb
#
_cell.length_a   1.000
_cell.length_b   1.000
_cell.length_c   1.000
_cell.angle_alpha   90.00
_cell.angle_beta   90.00
_cell.angle_gamma   90.00
#
_symmetry.space_group_name_H-M   'P 1'
#
loop_
_entity.id
_entity.type
_entity.pdbx_description
1 polymer ?
#
loop_
_entity_poly.entity_id
_entity_poly.type
_entity_poly.pdbx_seq_one_letter_code
_entity_poly.pdbx_strand_id
1 'polypeptide(L)'
;MGELAVSNKGFHGRALFVDLGTGTHRVESIDAQVYRDYLGGYGLGAWLMWKHFPAGTDALDPKSCFALCSGLLTGLHAPFSGRIQVVGKSPLTNTWADSNSGGSVCIHLRKAGYDALVVTGRAAVPSLLVIRDGEISIEPAGELWGKEVPETFDAIKARFGGKRDVGVSAIGPAGEKLQRIASVMNDRYHAFGRQGFGAVYGSKNLKAVVVAGTGEVPVANPEQFKAVCKRVTDEYKRDLGLVARIMAWMLGAKRWLGWMYRLTARMRAKLQSPQASMRRSWSQHGTTLVVAMSVENGDAPIKNWKGAGSRDFPMSRSMKLDGGAVGKLVTKKLSCGDCPMPCKGIVKVKSRGLTDVRRPDYETLVGFGANLLNDDLELVTACHDACNRLGIDAVSSSATLAWVCEAVERGILSKDDLDGIDMRWGNGEAALALTIKIGLGEGCGLWLGNGIKRAAEHVGKGSEEFAVHVHGGEPAYHDSRFSSLMGVTFVADPTPGRHTAGGASWNEAFGVGLALPKAADKKDWNVKWKGTEGKGKAQALHSNAHQAMNGLGLCLFTNLTGTLPWTDFVNAATGWNYTDADLLKCGERIQNLRAAFNRREGIKPADFNIPARMLGEGDGNLDAGPLKGVRVPLPVLRDDYYSAMQWNKTSGNVSKARADELGMGELLQGYTE
;
A
#
# COMPACT_ATOMS: atom_id res chain seq x y z
N MET A 1 10.07 48.08 5.97
CA MET A 1 10.31 47.05 7.04
C MET A 1 10.20 45.72 6.35
N GLY A 2 11.34 45.05 6.18
CA GLY A 2 11.38 43.77 5.46
C GLY A 2 10.64 42.72 6.22
N GLU A 3 9.72 42.02 5.57
CA GLU A 3 9.18 40.76 6.03
C GLU A 3 10.37 39.79 6.26
N LEU A 4 10.63 39.48 7.49
CA LEU A 4 11.48 38.34 7.85
C LEU A 4 10.86 37.12 7.19
N ALA A 5 11.44 36.66 6.09
CA ALA A 5 11.09 35.40 5.46
C ALA A 5 11.16 34.33 6.55
N VAL A 6 10.01 33.83 6.99
CA VAL A 6 9.93 32.70 7.94
C VAL A 6 10.66 31.55 7.26
N SER A 7 11.90 31.33 7.68
CA SER A 7 12.71 30.24 7.14
C SER A 7 11.98 28.93 7.39
N ASN A 8 11.46 28.29 6.35
CA ASN A 8 10.82 26.99 6.41
C ASN A 8 11.79 25.99 7.08
N LYS A 9 11.32 25.27 8.09
CA LYS A 9 12.07 24.25 8.80
C LYS A 9 11.30 22.94 8.73
N GLY A 10 11.99 21.85 8.47
CA GLY A 10 11.40 20.53 8.27
C GLY A 10 10.86 20.29 6.83
N PHE A 11 10.83 21.32 5.97
CA PHE A 11 10.39 21.24 4.56
C PHE A 11 10.96 22.42 3.75
N HIS A 12 10.91 22.32 2.41
CA HIS A 12 11.37 23.38 1.52
C HIS A 12 10.27 24.39 1.15
N GLY A 13 9.00 23.97 1.21
CA GLY A 13 7.86 24.77 0.76
C GLY A 13 7.81 24.88 -0.78
N ARG A 14 8.29 23.88 -1.54
CA ARG A 14 8.42 23.95 -2.99
C ARG A 14 7.96 22.64 -3.66
N ALA A 15 7.11 22.77 -4.68
CA ALA A 15 6.75 21.68 -5.58
C ALA A 15 7.27 21.96 -7.00
N LEU A 16 7.87 20.94 -7.62
CA LEU A 16 8.31 20.99 -9.02
C LEU A 16 7.17 20.46 -9.91
N PHE A 17 6.75 21.23 -10.89
CA PHE A 17 5.79 20.84 -11.92
C PHE A 17 6.51 20.64 -13.24
N VAL A 18 6.28 19.52 -13.89
CA VAL A 18 6.86 19.19 -15.20
C VAL A 18 5.74 18.78 -16.15
N ASP A 19 5.68 19.42 -17.29
CA ASP A 19 4.83 19.03 -18.42
C ASP A 19 5.69 18.32 -19.47
N LEU A 20 5.47 17.01 -19.60
CA LEU A 20 6.22 16.16 -20.55
C LEU A 20 5.84 16.44 -22.01
N GLY A 21 4.65 16.99 -22.27
CA GLY A 21 4.18 17.30 -23.63
C GLY A 21 4.85 18.53 -24.22
N THR A 22 5.01 19.58 -23.40
CA THR A 22 5.65 20.83 -23.80
C THR A 22 7.15 20.87 -23.49
N GLY A 23 7.64 19.95 -22.65
CA GLY A 23 9.02 19.97 -22.18
C GLY A 23 9.31 21.07 -21.15
N THR A 24 8.28 21.74 -20.64
CA THR A 24 8.44 22.86 -19.70
C THR A 24 8.36 22.41 -18.25
N HIS A 25 8.99 23.20 -17.39
CA HIS A 25 8.84 23.01 -15.94
C HIS A 25 8.68 24.35 -15.22
N ARG A 26 8.08 24.31 -14.03
CA ARG A 26 7.99 25.44 -13.12
C ARG A 26 8.07 24.97 -11.68
N VAL A 27 8.50 25.87 -10.81
CA VAL A 27 8.49 25.66 -9.35
C VAL A 27 7.38 26.51 -8.75
N GLU A 28 6.55 25.88 -7.93
CA GLU A 28 5.47 26.53 -7.19
C GLU A 28 5.82 26.55 -5.71
N SER A 29 5.72 27.75 -5.09
CA SER A 29 5.87 27.90 -3.65
C SER A 29 4.61 27.42 -2.96
N ILE A 30 4.76 26.58 -1.95
CA ILE A 30 3.68 26.04 -1.14
C ILE A 30 3.70 26.74 0.22
N ASP A 31 2.57 27.33 0.60
CA ASP A 31 2.42 28.02 1.87
C ASP A 31 2.72 27.07 3.05
N ALA A 32 3.38 27.59 4.08
CA ALA A 32 3.69 26.85 5.30
C ALA A 32 2.43 26.34 6.02
N GLN A 33 1.29 27.03 5.86
CA GLN A 33 0.02 26.60 6.42
C GLN A 33 -0.47 25.26 5.82
N VAL A 34 -0.18 25.00 4.53
CA VAL A 34 -0.49 23.70 3.90
C VAL A 34 0.24 22.56 4.61
N TYR A 35 1.51 22.76 4.97
CA TYR A 35 2.24 21.75 5.75
C TYR A 35 1.72 21.62 7.17
N ARG A 36 1.26 22.70 7.78
CA ARG A 36 0.60 22.64 9.10
C ARG A 36 -0.70 21.87 9.04
N ASP A 37 -1.49 22.03 8.00
CA ASP A 37 -2.80 21.39 7.87
C ASP A 37 -2.75 19.95 7.35
N TYR A 38 -1.82 19.67 6.44
CA TYR A 38 -1.76 18.41 5.68
C TYR A 38 -0.45 17.63 5.85
N LEU A 39 0.56 18.16 6.56
CA LEU A 39 1.88 17.55 6.70
C LEU A 39 2.56 17.42 5.31
N GLY A 40 3.24 16.32 5.06
CA GLY A 40 3.78 15.95 3.74
C GLY A 40 3.03 14.79 3.10
N GLY A 41 3.71 14.03 2.28
CA GLY A 41 3.26 12.73 1.77
C GLY A 41 1.87 12.73 1.16
N TYR A 42 0.98 11.87 1.66
CA TYR A 42 -0.40 11.81 1.18
C TYR A 42 -1.16 13.11 1.39
N GLY A 43 -0.84 13.86 2.44
CA GLY A 43 -1.52 15.12 2.73
C GLY A 43 -1.18 16.21 1.74
N LEU A 44 0.12 16.49 1.54
CA LEU A 44 0.58 17.42 0.50
C LEU A 44 0.09 16.95 -0.88
N GLY A 45 0.16 15.65 -1.14
CA GLY A 45 -0.32 15.05 -2.38
C GLY A 45 -1.82 15.26 -2.61
N ALA A 46 -2.65 15.07 -1.58
CA ALA A 46 -4.09 15.28 -1.67
C ALA A 46 -4.42 16.77 -1.97
N TRP A 47 -3.71 17.70 -1.31
CA TRP A 47 -3.85 19.11 -1.56
C TRP A 47 -3.45 19.50 -3.00
N LEU A 48 -2.31 18.96 -3.51
CA LEU A 48 -1.86 19.19 -4.87
C LEU A 48 -2.85 18.64 -5.91
N MET A 49 -3.34 17.40 -5.71
CA MET A 49 -4.31 16.79 -6.63
C MET A 49 -5.67 17.50 -6.57
N TRP A 50 -6.10 17.98 -5.43
CA TRP A 50 -7.32 18.77 -5.32
C TRP A 50 -7.24 20.04 -6.16
N LYS A 51 -6.09 20.72 -6.13
CA LYS A 51 -5.88 21.96 -6.89
C LYS A 51 -5.59 21.78 -8.37
N HIS A 52 -4.82 20.75 -8.74
CA HIS A 52 -4.22 20.66 -10.07
C HIS A 52 -4.72 19.50 -10.93
N PHE A 53 -5.37 18.50 -10.35
CA PHE A 53 -5.96 17.43 -11.14
C PHE A 53 -7.26 17.90 -11.78
N PRO A 54 -7.39 17.91 -13.13
CA PRO A 54 -8.61 18.36 -13.79
C PRO A 54 -9.76 17.39 -13.52
N ALA A 55 -10.85 17.88 -12.92
CA ALA A 55 -12.01 17.05 -12.57
C ALA A 55 -12.59 16.34 -13.82
N GLY A 56 -13.05 15.10 -13.64
CA GLY A 56 -13.64 14.28 -14.70
C GLY A 56 -12.65 13.73 -15.73
N THR A 57 -11.33 14.04 -15.60
CA THR A 57 -10.30 13.56 -16.53
C THR A 57 -9.99 12.10 -16.29
N ASP A 58 -9.84 11.28 -17.36
CA ASP A 58 -9.37 9.90 -17.25
C ASP A 58 -7.94 9.86 -16.71
N ALA A 59 -7.62 8.85 -15.92
CA ALA A 59 -6.29 8.72 -15.32
C ALA A 59 -5.16 8.57 -16.34
N LEU A 60 -5.44 8.04 -17.52
CA LEU A 60 -4.48 7.82 -18.62
C LEU A 60 -4.46 8.98 -19.64
N ASP A 61 -5.34 9.95 -19.49
CA ASP A 61 -5.35 11.14 -20.35
C ASP A 61 -4.03 11.96 -20.17
N PRO A 62 -3.44 12.51 -21.24
CA PRO A 62 -2.29 13.39 -21.12
C PRO A 62 -2.50 14.57 -20.15
N LYS A 63 -3.73 15.11 -20.06
CA LYS A 63 -4.07 16.22 -19.14
C LYS A 63 -4.09 15.79 -17.67
N SER A 64 -4.19 14.49 -17.38
CA SER A 64 -4.12 13.99 -16.00
C SER A 64 -2.74 14.28 -15.41
N CYS A 65 -2.66 14.31 -14.09
CA CYS A 65 -1.37 14.39 -13.39
C CYS A 65 -1.27 13.36 -12.28
N PHE A 66 -0.04 13.08 -11.88
CA PHE A 66 0.28 12.39 -10.64
C PHE A 66 1.36 13.17 -9.88
N ALA A 67 1.46 12.94 -8.57
CA ALA A 67 2.53 13.55 -7.79
C ALA A 67 3.35 12.49 -7.02
N LEU A 68 4.67 12.64 -7.03
CA LEU A 68 5.59 12.01 -6.08
C LEU A 68 5.79 12.96 -4.90
N CYS A 69 5.50 12.51 -3.68
CA CYS A 69 5.51 13.36 -2.50
C CYS A 69 6.39 12.76 -1.40
N SER A 70 7.16 13.63 -0.76
CA SER A 70 7.94 13.30 0.43
C SER A 70 7.08 13.47 1.68
N GLY A 71 7.14 12.51 2.61
CA GLY A 71 6.61 12.75 3.95
C GLY A 71 7.39 13.85 4.67
N LEU A 72 6.78 14.48 5.67
CA LEU A 72 7.40 15.58 6.41
C LEU A 72 8.78 15.20 7.03
N LEU A 73 8.94 13.95 7.45
CA LEU A 73 10.19 13.43 8.04
C LEU A 73 11.08 12.69 7.03
N THR A 74 10.64 12.47 5.80
CA THR A 74 11.42 11.78 4.77
C THR A 74 12.68 12.57 4.43
N GLY A 75 13.85 11.94 4.46
CA GLY A 75 15.14 12.59 4.18
C GLY A 75 15.73 13.40 5.33
N LEU A 76 15.10 13.42 6.51
CA LEU A 76 15.65 14.01 7.74
C LEU A 76 16.40 13.00 8.61
N HIS A 77 16.59 11.78 8.14
CA HIS A 77 17.23 10.69 8.90
C HIS A 77 16.49 10.27 10.19
N ALA A 78 15.17 10.53 10.28
CA ALA A 78 14.34 9.99 11.34
C ALA A 78 14.22 8.46 11.19
N PRO A 79 14.39 7.67 12.27
CA PRO A 79 14.16 6.24 12.20
C PRO A 79 12.77 5.92 11.65
N PHE A 80 12.69 4.96 10.70
CA PHE A 80 11.47 4.51 10.06
C PHE A 80 10.80 5.47 9.08
N SER A 81 11.39 6.61 8.73
CA SER A 81 10.81 7.62 7.82
C SER A 81 11.17 7.42 6.33
N GLY A 82 11.79 6.29 5.98
CA GLY A 82 12.19 5.99 4.61
C GLY A 82 11.02 5.61 3.68
N ARG A 83 9.86 6.28 3.82
CA ARG A 83 8.69 6.04 2.94
C ARG A 83 8.54 7.19 1.95
N ILE A 84 8.30 6.80 0.70
CA ILE A 84 8.01 7.69 -0.42
C ILE A 84 6.60 7.40 -0.93
N GLN A 85 5.94 8.36 -1.55
CA GLN A 85 4.53 8.27 -1.88
C GLN A 85 4.25 8.79 -3.28
N VAL A 86 3.30 8.12 -3.96
CA VAL A 86 2.70 8.60 -5.20
C VAL A 86 1.21 8.76 -5.00
N VAL A 87 0.63 9.80 -5.57
CA VAL A 87 -0.81 10.10 -5.55
C VAL A 87 -1.32 10.53 -6.91
N GLY A 88 -2.61 10.32 -7.16
CA GLY A 88 -3.29 10.68 -8.40
C GLY A 88 -4.67 10.05 -8.50
N LYS A 89 -5.12 9.74 -9.72
CA LYS A 89 -6.33 8.98 -10.01
C LYS A 89 -5.95 7.57 -10.50
N SER A 90 -6.64 6.55 -9.99
CA SER A 90 -6.40 5.17 -10.42
C SER A 90 -6.99 4.88 -11.79
N PRO A 91 -6.23 4.35 -12.75
CA PRO A 91 -6.81 3.84 -13.99
C PRO A 91 -7.58 2.53 -13.78
N LEU A 92 -7.34 1.82 -12.67
CA LEU A 92 -8.02 0.58 -12.33
C LEU A 92 -9.42 0.81 -11.80
N THR A 93 -9.57 1.76 -10.87
CA THR A 93 -10.81 2.00 -10.11
C THR A 93 -11.50 3.33 -10.44
N ASN A 94 -10.83 4.26 -11.14
CA ASN A 94 -11.26 5.65 -11.37
C ASN A 94 -11.44 6.50 -10.09
N THR A 95 -10.99 6.00 -8.94
CA THR A 95 -11.04 6.69 -7.65
C THR A 95 -9.76 7.44 -7.37
N TRP A 96 -9.72 8.16 -6.24
CA TRP A 96 -8.48 8.57 -5.60
C TRP A 96 -7.51 7.39 -5.54
N ALA A 97 -6.27 7.66 -5.89
CA ALA A 97 -5.20 6.68 -5.82
C ALA A 97 -4.05 7.20 -4.98
N ASP A 98 -3.56 6.37 -4.10
CA ASP A 98 -2.31 6.56 -3.40
C ASP A 98 -1.54 5.25 -3.27
N SER A 99 -0.22 5.31 -3.32
CA SER A 99 0.63 4.16 -3.05
C SER A 99 1.88 4.59 -2.30
N ASN A 100 2.30 3.75 -1.34
CA ASN A 100 3.39 4.03 -0.42
C ASN A 100 4.48 2.98 -0.58
N SER A 101 5.72 3.41 -0.78
CA SER A 101 6.87 2.55 -1.06
C SER A 101 8.07 2.90 -0.19
N GLY A 102 9.03 1.98 -0.06
CA GLY A 102 10.41 2.33 0.24
C GLY A 102 11.09 2.84 -1.04
N GLY A 103 12.34 3.23 -0.93
CA GLY A 103 13.13 3.75 -2.03
C GLY A 103 13.68 5.14 -1.73
N SER A 104 14.51 5.66 -2.63
CA SER A 104 15.25 6.89 -2.38
C SER A 104 14.84 8.08 -3.24
N VAL A 105 13.94 7.89 -4.23
CA VAL A 105 13.59 8.94 -5.19
C VAL A 105 13.10 10.24 -4.52
N CYS A 106 12.19 10.13 -3.52
CA CYS A 106 11.72 11.32 -2.79
C CYS A 106 12.74 11.85 -1.79
N ILE A 107 13.67 11.01 -1.29
CA ILE A 107 14.80 11.46 -0.47
C ILE A 107 15.72 12.35 -1.31
N HIS A 108 16.07 11.90 -2.52
CA HIS A 108 16.86 12.70 -3.47
C HIS A 108 16.10 13.93 -3.96
N LEU A 109 14.76 13.85 -4.13
CA LEU A 109 13.93 14.98 -4.50
C LEU A 109 14.01 16.11 -3.44
N ARG A 110 13.94 15.72 -2.16
CA ARG A 110 14.16 16.69 -1.06
C ARG A 110 15.57 17.26 -1.05
N LYS A 111 16.58 16.44 -1.28
CA LYS A 111 17.96 16.92 -1.43
C LYS A 111 18.15 17.82 -2.64
N ALA A 112 17.33 17.70 -3.68
CA ALA A 112 17.28 18.59 -4.82
C ALA A 112 16.48 19.90 -4.55
N GLY A 113 15.91 20.05 -3.34
CA GLY A 113 15.20 21.26 -2.90
C GLY A 113 13.70 21.27 -3.16
N TYR A 114 13.08 20.09 -3.37
CA TYR A 114 11.64 19.98 -3.63
C TYR A 114 10.98 18.97 -2.69
N ASP A 115 9.78 19.29 -2.18
CA ASP A 115 8.99 18.38 -1.34
C ASP A 115 8.05 17.49 -2.15
N ALA A 116 7.72 17.91 -3.38
CA ALA A 116 6.89 17.17 -4.32
C ALA A 116 7.31 17.40 -5.78
N LEU A 117 7.03 16.41 -6.62
CA LEU A 117 7.12 16.48 -8.08
C LEU A 117 5.74 16.14 -8.66
N VAL A 118 5.16 17.08 -9.42
CA VAL A 118 3.91 16.90 -10.17
C VAL A 118 4.23 16.74 -11.64
N VAL A 119 3.75 15.65 -12.25
CA VAL A 119 4.00 15.33 -13.67
C VAL A 119 2.68 15.31 -14.43
N THR A 120 2.62 16.06 -15.54
CA THR A 120 1.52 16.10 -16.48
C THR A 120 2.03 15.99 -17.92
N GLY A 121 1.15 16.03 -18.89
CA GLY A 121 1.53 15.92 -20.29
C GLY A 121 1.92 14.50 -20.70
N ARG A 122 2.27 14.34 -22.00
CA ARG A 122 2.79 13.11 -22.59
C ARG A 122 3.98 13.46 -23.47
N ALA A 123 5.12 12.84 -23.21
CA ALA A 123 6.30 13.00 -24.04
C ALA A 123 6.06 12.46 -25.46
N ALA A 124 6.64 13.09 -26.46
CA ALA A 124 6.51 12.67 -27.86
C ALA A 124 7.07 11.27 -28.11
N VAL A 125 8.11 10.90 -27.36
CA VAL A 125 8.79 9.59 -27.43
C VAL A 125 9.00 9.05 -26.01
N PRO A 126 9.24 7.73 -25.84
CA PRO A 126 9.65 7.17 -24.55
C PRO A 126 10.80 7.96 -23.94
N SER A 127 10.64 8.39 -22.68
CA SER A 127 11.55 9.37 -22.07
C SER A 127 11.86 9.04 -20.61
N LEU A 128 13.00 9.55 -20.14
CA LEU A 128 13.36 9.71 -18.74
C LEU A 128 13.11 11.15 -18.32
N LEU A 129 12.54 11.36 -17.13
CA LEU A 129 12.59 12.65 -16.45
C LEU A 129 13.76 12.63 -15.47
N VAL A 130 14.76 13.49 -15.71
CA VAL A 130 15.99 13.56 -14.93
C VAL A 130 16.04 14.87 -14.15
N ILE A 131 16.26 14.80 -12.84
CA ILE A 131 16.35 15.94 -11.92
C ILE A 131 17.69 15.86 -11.19
N ARG A 132 18.55 16.89 -11.35
CA ARG A 132 19.87 16.98 -10.71
C ARG A 132 20.06 18.35 -10.08
N ASP A 133 19.91 18.47 -8.75
CA ASP A 133 20.17 19.72 -8.00
C ASP A 133 19.60 21.00 -8.64
N GLY A 134 18.44 20.94 -9.28
CA GLY A 134 17.79 22.06 -9.95
C GLY A 134 17.90 22.06 -11.48
N GLU A 135 18.76 21.23 -12.07
CA GLU A 135 18.72 20.94 -13.52
C GLU A 135 17.66 19.89 -13.81
N ILE A 136 16.73 20.22 -14.70
CA ILE A 136 15.62 19.34 -15.09
C ILE A 136 15.73 19.09 -16.60
N SER A 137 15.78 17.81 -16.99
CA SER A 137 15.80 17.40 -18.39
C SER A 137 14.82 16.27 -18.67
N ILE A 138 14.29 16.25 -19.89
CA ILE A 138 13.50 15.14 -20.43
C ILE A 138 14.36 14.52 -21.52
N GLU A 139 14.81 13.29 -21.29
CA GLU A 139 15.80 12.63 -22.15
C GLU A 139 15.16 11.42 -22.84
N PRO A 140 15.41 11.21 -24.17
CA PRO A 140 14.93 10.02 -24.87
C PRO A 140 15.40 8.73 -24.18
N ALA A 141 14.51 7.74 -24.12
CA ALA A 141 14.75 6.44 -23.47
C ALA A 141 14.25 5.27 -24.33
N GLY A 142 14.26 5.41 -25.65
CA GLY A 142 13.76 4.37 -26.55
C GLY A 142 14.48 3.03 -26.39
N GLU A 143 15.77 3.06 -26.07
CA GLU A 143 16.59 1.87 -25.82
C GLU A 143 16.22 1.11 -24.54
N LEU A 144 15.48 1.76 -23.62
CA LEU A 144 14.98 1.16 -22.37
C LEU A 144 13.52 0.70 -22.48
N TRP A 145 12.80 1.13 -23.52
CA TRP A 145 11.42 0.72 -23.72
C TRP A 145 11.35 -0.74 -24.13
N GLY A 146 10.47 -1.51 -23.47
CA GLY A 146 10.41 -2.96 -23.59
C GLY A 146 11.31 -3.72 -22.62
N LYS A 147 12.30 -3.06 -22.00
CA LYS A 147 13.17 -3.71 -21.01
C LYS A 147 12.47 -3.91 -19.68
N GLU A 148 12.81 -5.04 -19.06
CA GLU A 148 12.37 -5.33 -17.69
C GLU A 148 12.93 -4.34 -16.67
N VAL A 149 12.34 -4.31 -15.50
CA VAL A 149 12.73 -3.38 -14.42
C VAL A 149 14.22 -3.53 -14.04
N PRO A 150 14.79 -4.73 -13.79
CA PRO A 150 16.20 -4.85 -13.41
C PRO A 150 17.16 -4.26 -14.45
N GLU A 151 16.95 -4.58 -15.72
CA GLU A 151 17.77 -4.07 -16.83
C GLU A 151 17.67 -2.54 -16.96
N THR A 152 16.45 -2.00 -16.78
CA THR A 152 16.20 -0.56 -16.78
C THR A 152 16.97 0.13 -15.66
N PHE A 153 16.93 -0.43 -14.44
CA PHE A 153 17.69 0.12 -13.30
C PHE A 153 19.20 0.06 -13.52
N ASP A 154 19.72 -1.06 -14.01
CA ASP A 154 21.15 -1.24 -14.23
C ASP A 154 21.65 -0.25 -15.28
N ALA A 155 20.92 -0.05 -16.39
CA ALA A 155 21.26 0.94 -17.42
C ALA A 155 21.19 2.39 -16.89
N ILE A 156 20.16 2.75 -16.12
CA ILE A 156 20.04 4.08 -15.52
C ILE A 156 21.18 4.32 -14.52
N LYS A 157 21.49 3.35 -13.67
CA LYS A 157 22.61 3.48 -12.72
C LYS A 157 23.97 3.58 -13.42
N ALA A 158 24.19 2.84 -14.49
CA ALA A 158 25.41 2.97 -15.30
C ALA A 158 25.52 4.38 -15.91
N ARG A 159 24.41 4.95 -16.42
CA ARG A 159 24.39 6.26 -17.09
C ARG A 159 24.51 7.43 -16.10
N PHE A 160 23.81 7.37 -14.96
CA PHE A 160 23.64 8.51 -14.05
C PHE A 160 24.27 8.32 -12.65
N GLY A 161 24.55 7.08 -12.22
CA GLY A 161 25.02 6.78 -10.86
C GLY A 161 26.41 7.36 -10.57
N GLY A 162 27.40 7.10 -11.42
CA GLY A 162 28.76 7.62 -11.24
C GLY A 162 29.27 7.49 -9.80
N LYS A 163 29.80 8.61 -9.25
CA LYS A 163 30.17 8.74 -7.84
C LYS A 163 29.00 9.15 -6.93
N ARG A 164 27.84 9.52 -7.49
CA ARG A 164 26.64 9.98 -6.76
C ARG A 164 25.57 8.90 -6.81
N ASP A 165 24.91 8.67 -5.68
CA ASP A 165 23.73 7.81 -5.66
C ASP A 165 22.54 8.54 -6.30
N VAL A 166 21.65 7.81 -6.97
CA VAL A 166 20.47 8.33 -7.63
C VAL A 166 19.25 7.52 -7.21
N GLY A 167 18.15 8.23 -6.92
CA GLY A 167 16.85 7.62 -6.72
C GLY A 167 16.17 7.39 -8.06
N VAL A 168 15.62 6.21 -8.26
CA VAL A 168 14.98 5.82 -9.53
C VAL A 168 13.59 5.25 -9.27
N SER A 169 12.63 5.74 -10.04
CA SER A 169 11.24 5.25 -10.07
C SER A 169 10.88 4.90 -11.51
N ALA A 170 10.74 3.61 -11.85
CA ALA A 170 10.65 3.13 -13.23
C ALA A 170 9.50 2.14 -13.43
N ILE A 171 9.00 2.03 -14.67
CA ILE A 171 8.03 1.03 -15.10
C ILE A 171 8.69 -0.12 -15.86
N GLY A 172 8.06 -1.30 -15.77
CA GLY A 172 8.35 -2.44 -16.63
C GLY A 172 7.42 -2.48 -17.86
N PRO A 173 7.51 -3.58 -18.65
CA PRO A 173 6.70 -3.78 -19.86
C PRO A 173 5.19 -3.61 -19.63
N ALA A 174 4.65 -4.04 -18.48
CA ALA A 174 3.24 -3.92 -18.16
C ALA A 174 2.75 -2.46 -18.16
N GLY A 175 3.55 -1.54 -17.62
CA GLY A 175 3.23 -0.11 -17.63
C GLY A 175 3.24 0.46 -19.04
N GLU A 176 4.20 0.06 -19.87
CA GLU A 176 4.33 0.47 -21.27
C GLU A 176 3.14 0.00 -22.12
N LYS A 177 2.58 -1.15 -21.78
CA LYS A 177 1.37 -1.74 -22.40
C LYS A 177 0.06 -1.23 -21.78
N LEU A 178 0.13 -0.25 -20.88
CA LEU A 178 -1.01 0.36 -20.18
C LEU A 178 -1.88 -0.65 -19.41
N GLN A 179 -1.29 -1.76 -18.94
CA GLN A 179 -2.00 -2.70 -18.10
C GLN A 179 -2.44 -2.01 -16.81
N ARG A 180 -3.76 -2.01 -16.52
CA ARG A 180 -4.33 -1.21 -15.42
C ARG A 180 -3.91 -1.68 -14.02
N ILE A 181 -3.33 -2.88 -13.92
CA ILE A 181 -2.70 -3.40 -12.70
C ILE A 181 -1.18 -3.15 -12.66
N ALA A 182 -0.63 -2.35 -13.58
CA ALA A 182 0.80 -2.11 -13.63
C ALA A 182 1.31 -1.28 -12.45
N SER A 183 2.45 -1.67 -11.92
CA SER A 183 3.15 -1.05 -10.78
C SER A 183 4.29 -0.15 -11.26
N VAL A 184 4.73 0.75 -10.38
CA VAL A 184 5.99 1.49 -10.52
C VAL A 184 7.00 0.94 -9.52
N MET A 185 8.20 0.59 -9.99
CA MET A 185 9.26 0.05 -9.15
C MET A 185 10.23 1.16 -8.74
N ASN A 186 10.64 1.13 -7.46
CA ASN A 186 11.56 2.10 -6.88
C ASN A 186 12.84 1.39 -6.44
N ASP A 187 14.00 1.88 -6.89
CA ASP A 187 15.32 1.35 -6.55
C ASP A 187 15.39 -0.19 -6.63
N ARG A 188 14.84 -0.78 -7.71
CA ARG A 188 14.82 -2.21 -8.05
C ARG A 188 13.98 -3.11 -7.12
N TYR A 189 13.92 -2.85 -5.81
CA TYR A 189 13.34 -3.79 -4.83
C TYR A 189 12.12 -3.26 -4.08
N HIS A 190 11.64 -2.08 -4.40
CA HIS A 190 10.48 -1.44 -3.78
C HIS A 190 9.43 -1.15 -4.85
N ALA A 191 8.17 -1.07 -4.48
CA ALA A 191 7.10 -0.82 -5.44
C ALA A 191 6.07 0.17 -4.90
N PHE A 192 5.61 1.07 -5.75
CA PHE A 192 4.24 1.56 -5.72
C PHE A 192 3.39 0.47 -6.37
N GLY A 193 3.05 -0.54 -5.58
CA GLY A 193 2.61 -1.83 -6.10
C GLY A 193 1.17 -1.83 -6.59
N ARG A 194 0.33 -0.93 -6.09
CA ARG A 194 -1.11 -0.95 -6.34
C ARG A 194 -1.62 0.34 -6.97
N GLN A 195 -2.86 0.32 -7.47
CA GLN A 195 -3.60 1.43 -8.08
C GLN A 195 -3.20 1.79 -9.51
N GLY A 196 -2.35 1.00 -10.18
CA GLY A 196 -2.11 1.14 -11.62
C GLY A 196 -1.21 2.32 -12.03
N PHE A 197 -0.39 2.85 -11.13
CA PHE A 197 0.50 3.97 -11.46
C PHE A 197 1.50 3.65 -12.58
N GLY A 198 1.83 2.36 -12.81
CA GLY A 198 2.65 1.95 -13.95
C GLY A 198 2.00 2.31 -15.28
N ALA A 199 0.69 2.11 -15.43
CA ALA A 199 -0.04 2.52 -16.62
C ALA A 199 -0.12 4.05 -16.75
N VAL A 200 -0.20 4.80 -15.64
CA VAL A 200 -0.16 6.28 -15.66
C VAL A 200 1.19 6.78 -16.18
N TYR A 201 2.31 6.20 -15.76
CA TYR A 201 3.64 6.50 -16.33
C TYR A 201 3.68 6.16 -17.81
N GLY A 202 3.22 4.95 -18.19
CA GLY A 202 3.19 4.49 -19.59
C GLY A 202 2.37 5.39 -20.48
N SER A 203 1.18 5.86 -20.03
CA SER A 203 0.32 6.77 -20.79
C SER A 203 0.99 8.11 -21.10
N LYS A 204 2.00 8.48 -20.33
CA LYS A 204 2.81 9.69 -20.50
C LYS A 204 4.11 9.46 -21.29
N ASN A 205 4.34 8.26 -21.82
CA ASN A 205 5.61 7.82 -22.41
C ASN A 205 6.79 7.99 -21.43
N LEU A 206 6.54 7.90 -20.12
CA LEU A 206 7.54 8.08 -19.07
C LEU A 206 8.06 6.72 -18.61
N LYS A 207 9.29 6.37 -19.01
CA LYS A 207 9.95 5.11 -18.59
C LYS A 207 10.41 5.17 -17.15
N ALA A 208 11.01 6.31 -16.74
CA ALA A 208 11.46 6.48 -15.36
C ALA A 208 11.60 7.96 -14.97
N VAL A 209 11.53 8.18 -13.66
CA VAL A 209 11.97 9.41 -12.98
C VAL A 209 13.29 9.10 -12.29
N VAL A 210 14.33 9.89 -12.58
CA VAL A 210 15.69 9.77 -12.04
C VAL A 210 16.02 11.04 -11.27
N VAL A 211 16.36 10.93 -10.00
CA VAL A 211 16.62 12.09 -9.14
C VAL A 211 17.96 11.95 -8.45
N ALA A 212 18.80 12.98 -8.55
CA ALA A 212 20.03 13.15 -7.78
C ALA A 212 19.99 14.51 -7.08
N GLY A 213 20.02 14.51 -5.77
CA GLY A 213 20.10 15.73 -4.96
C GLY A 213 21.23 15.65 -3.94
N THR A 214 21.88 16.77 -3.66
CA THR A 214 23.04 16.88 -2.75
C THR A 214 22.78 17.77 -1.54
N GLY A 215 21.73 18.59 -1.56
CA GLY A 215 21.37 19.51 -0.50
C GLY A 215 20.81 18.81 0.74
N GLU A 216 20.51 19.63 1.74
CA GLU A 216 19.93 19.18 3.01
C GLU A 216 18.61 19.91 3.28
N VAL A 217 17.75 19.27 4.05
CA VAL A 217 16.51 19.88 4.53
C VAL A 217 16.81 20.55 5.89
N PRO A 218 16.53 21.85 6.04
CA PRO A 218 16.81 22.53 7.28
C PRO A 218 15.90 22.04 8.42
N VAL A 219 16.48 21.73 9.59
CA VAL A 219 15.79 21.30 10.81
C VAL A 219 15.76 22.43 11.81
N ALA A 220 14.63 22.65 12.49
CA ALA A 220 14.49 23.77 13.43
C ALA A 220 15.38 23.60 14.69
N ASN A 221 15.33 22.39 15.29
CA ASN A 221 16.08 22.07 16.52
C ASN A 221 16.94 20.82 16.28
N PRO A 222 18.10 20.92 15.60
CA PRO A 222 18.90 19.76 15.18
C PRO A 222 19.32 18.86 16.34
N GLU A 223 19.75 19.43 17.47
CA GLU A 223 20.21 18.66 18.65
C GLU A 223 19.03 17.89 19.29
N GLN A 224 17.86 18.54 19.43
CA GLN A 224 16.67 17.88 19.94
C GLN A 224 16.21 16.77 18.99
N PHE A 225 16.22 17.02 17.67
CA PHE A 225 15.85 16.04 16.67
C PHE A 225 16.75 14.81 16.72
N LYS A 226 18.07 15.02 16.80
CA LYS A 226 19.06 13.96 16.95
C LYS A 226 18.88 13.17 18.25
N ALA A 227 18.54 13.85 19.35
CA ALA A 227 18.26 13.18 20.63
C ALA A 227 17.04 12.27 20.56
N VAL A 228 15.94 12.72 19.89
CA VAL A 228 14.74 11.89 19.66
C VAL A 228 15.08 10.70 18.78
N CYS A 229 15.82 10.88 17.68
CA CYS A 229 16.25 9.80 16.79
C CYS A 229 17.09 8.75 17.53
N LYS A 230 18.03 9.20 18.36
CA LYS A 230 18.87 8.31 19.17
C LYS A 230 18.03 7.52 20.17
N ARG A 231 17.13 8.17 20.92
CA ARG A 231 16.23 7.51 21.88
C ARG A 231 15.43 6.38 21.22
N VAL A 232 14.81 6.64 20.06
CA VAL A 232 14.03 5.65 19.30
C VAL A 232 14.91 4.50 18.82
N THR A 233 16.11 4.80 18.32
CA THR A 233 17.03 3.77 17.82
C THR A 233 17.55 2.89 18.96
N ASP A 234 17.91 3.48 20.10
CA ASP A 234 18.38 2.76 21.28
C ASP A 234 17.28 1.88 21.88
N GLU A 235 16.04 2.40 21.96
CA GLU A 235 14.88 1.62 22.39
C GLU A 235 14.61 0.44 21.46
N TYR A 236 14.70 0.64 20.14
CA TYR A 236 14.55 -0.44 19.17
C TYR A 236 15.64 -1.52 19.33
N LYS A 237 16.88 -1.14 19.57
CA LYS A 237 18.04 -2.05 19.74
C LYS A 237 18.12 -2.71 21.11
N ARG A 238 17.34 -2.25 22.07
CA ARG A 238 17.39 -2.76 23.46
C ARG A 238 17.20 -4.28 23.49
N ASP A 239 18.05 -4.96 24.24
CA ASP A 239 17.97 -6.43 24.40
C ASP A 239 16.65 -6.81 25.08
N LEU A 240 16.03 -7.82 24.54
CA LEU A 240 14.66 -8.22 24.84
C LEU A 240 14.55 -9.18 26.03
N GLY A 241 15.66 -9.57 26.66
CA GLY A 241 15.69 -10.55 27.72
C GLY A 241 15.25 -11.96 27.28
N LEU A 242 15.39 -12.95 28.18
CA LEU A 242 15.14 -14.35 27.90
C LEU A 242 13.67 -14.65 27.55
N VAL A 243 12.73 -14.05 28.26
CA VAL A 243 11.29 -14.27 28.05
C VAL A 243 10.85 -13.87 26.63
N ALA A 244 11.27 -12.70 26.14
CA ALA A 244 10.94 -12.25 24.80
C ALA A 244 11.61 -13.10 23.70
N ARG A 245 12.79 -13.68 23.97
CA ARG A 245 13.46 -14.63 23.07
C ARG A 245 12.69 -15.94 22.99
N ILE A 246 12.22 -16.48 24.13
CA ILE A 246 11.39 -17.69 24.19
C ILE A 246 10.06 -17.45 23.43
N MET A 247 9.40 -16.32 23.66
CA MET A 247 8.16 -16.00 22.94
C MET A 247 8.37 -15.82 21.44
N ALA A 248 9.47 -15.20 21.01
CA ALA A 248 9.80 -15.11 19.59
C ALA A 248 10.08 -16.49 18.97
N TRP A 249 10.69 -17.40 19.72
CA TRP A 249 10.88 -18.80 19.32
C TRP A 249 9.53 -19.55 19.22
N MET A 250 8.63 -19.37 20.19
CA MET A 250 7.27 -19.94 20.15
C MET A 250 6.48 -19.46 18.94
N LEU A 251 6.60 -18.19 18.55
CA LEU A 251 6.01 -17.67 17.30
C LEU A 251 6.56 -18.39 16.06
N GLY A 252 7.77 -18.95 16.12
CA GLY A 252 8.35 -19.79 15.08
C GLY A 252 7.88 -21.27 15.14
N ALA A 253 7.42 -21.75 16.30
CA ALA A 253 7.01 -23.16 16.53
C ALA A 253 5.54 -23.43 16.14
N LYS A 254 5.00 -22.77 15.13
CA LYS A 254 3.57 -22.73 14.75
C LYS A 254 2.94 -24.08 14.48
N ARG A 255 3.71 -25.07 14.03
CA ARG A 255 3.20 -26.40 13.70
C ARG A 255 2.43 -27.05 14.86
N TRP A 256 2.87 -26.81 16.10
CA TRP A 256 2.25 -27.35 17.31
C TRP A 256 1.09 -26.48 17.84
N LEU A 257 0.98 -25.25 17.37
CA LEU A 257 0.03 -24.24 17.85
C LEU A 257 -1.17 -24.02 16.94
N GLY A 258 -1.27 -24.70 15.80
CA GLY A 258 -2.35 -24.50 14.82
C GLY A 258 -3.75 -24.62 15.41
N TRP A 259 -3.96 -25.62 16.29
CA TRP A 259 -5.23 -25.78 16.99
C TRP A 259 -5.57 -24.57 17.87
N MET A 260 -4.58 -23.96 18.51
CA MET A 260 -4.75 -22.77 19.36
C MET A 260 -5.14 -21.56 18.51
N TYR A 261 -4.55 -21.36 17.34
CA TYR A 261 -4.94 -20.28 16.44
C TYR A 261 -6.39 -20.41 15.97
N ARG A 262 -6.84 -21.63 15.62
CA ARG A 262 -8.25 -21.88 15.28
C ARG A 262 -9.18 -21.63 16.45
N LEU A 263 -8.82 -22.09 17.65
CA LEU A 263 -9.62 -21.91 18.86
C LEU A 263 -9.77 -20.43 19.22
N THR A 264 -8.68 -19.68 19.27
CA THR A 264 -8.70 -18.25 19.62
C THR A 264 -9.49 -17.44 18.60
N ALA A 265 -9.35 -17.71 17.29
CA ALA A 265 -10.15 -17.07 16.26
C ALA A 265 -11.65 -17.39 16.40
N ARG A 266 -11.99 -18.67 16.64
CA ARG A 266 -13.39 -19.09 16.87
C ARG A 266 -14.00 -18.41 18.10
N MET A 267 -13.22 -18.27 19.18
CA MET A 267 -13.64 -17.61 20.41
C MET A 267 -13.61 -16.07 20.27
N ARG A 268 -13.05 -15.52 19.20
CA ARG A 268 -12.76 -14.09 19.04
C ARG A 268 -11.91 -13.56 20.20
N ALA A 269 -10.89 -14.32 20.58
CA ALA A 269 -9.95 -13.98 21.66
C ALA A 269 -8.67 -13.40 21.05
N LYS A 270 -8.29 -12.20 21.48
CA LYS A 270 -7.07 -11.53 20.99
C LYS A 270 -5.82 -12.22 21.51
N LEU A 271 -4.91 -12.59 20.60
CA LEU A 271 -3.57 -13.06 20.92
C LEU A 271 -2.61 -11.86 20.91
N GLN A 272 -2.33 -11.30 22.08
CA GLN A 272 -1.36 -10.23 22.21
C GLN A 272 0.04 -10.80 22.41
N SER A 273 0.97 -10.44 21.54
CA SER A 273 2.39 -10.72 21.71
C SER A 273 3.10 -9.47 22.22
N PRO A 274 4.07 -9.60 23.16
CA PRO A 274 4.88 -8.47 23.59
C PRO A 274 5.56 -7.82 22.39
N GLN A 275 5.52 -6.49 22.32
CA GLN A 275 6.09 -5.70 21.22
C GLN A 275 7.54 -6.08 20.93
N ALA A 276 8.30 -6.38 21.95
CA ALA A 276 9.69 -6.81 21.84
C ALA A 276 9.85 -8.13 21.05
N SER A 277 8.99 -9.13 21.30
CA SER A 277 8.99 -10.38 20.55
C SER A 277 8.60 -10.15 19.08
N MET A 278 7.65 -9.25 18.84
CA MET A 278 7.25 -8.86 17.49
C MET A 278 8.40 -8.17 16.74
N ARG A 279 9.15 -7.22 17.38
CA ARG A 279 10.31 -6.58 16.75
C ARG A 279 11.32 -7.60 16.21
N ARG A 280 11.71 -8.58 17.03
CA ARG A 280 12.67 -9.63 16.65
C ARG A 280 12.13 -10.49 15.50
N SER A 281 10.91 -10.99 15.64
CA SER A 281 10.28 -11.86 14.65
C SER A 281 10.07 -11.15 13.32
N TRP A 282 9.66 -9.87 13.36
CA TRP A 282 9.49 -9.04 12.17
C TRP A 282 10.81 -8.73 11.45
N SER A 283 11.87 -8.42 12.20
CA SER A 283 13.22 -8.23 11.65
C SER A 283 13.77 -9.50 11.01
N GLN A 284 13.34 -10.67 11.47
CA GLN A 284 13.80 -11.95 10.94
C GLN A 284 12.98 -12.38 9.71
N HIS A 285 11.67 -12.30 9.79
CA HIS A 285 10.75 -12.87 8.81
C HIS A 285 9.96 -11.83 8.01
N GLY A 286 9.83 -10.58 8.49
CA GLY A 286 8.91 -9.60 7.91
C GLY A 286 7.47 -10.12 7.93
N THR A 287 6.69 -9.75 6.92
CA THR A 287 5.27 -10.14 6.82
C THR A 287 5.05 -11.64 6.60
N THR A 288 6.07 -12.39 6.14
CA THR A 288 5.95 -13.85 5.95
C THR A 288 5.78 -14.61 7.27
N LEU A 289 6.07 -13.95 8.41
CA LEU A 289 5.89 -14.48 9.75
C LEU A 289 4.48 -15.04 9.99
N VAL A 290 3.46 -14.43 9.43
CA VAL A 290 2.06 -14.69 9.80
C VAL A 290 1.29 -15.56 8.81
N VAL A 291 1.88 -16.05 7.72
CA VAL A 291 1.18 -16.77 6.64
C VAL A 291 0.44 -18.00 7.18
N ALA A 292 1.15 -18.94 7.83
CA ALA A 292 0.52 -20.14 8.33
C ALA A 292 -0.52 -19.87 9.43
N MET A 293 -0.26 -18.87 10.29
CA MET A 293 -1.20 -18.44 11.31
C MET A 293 -2.48 -17.86 10.67
N SER A 294 -2.34 -17.00 9.66
CA SER A 294 -3.47 -16.35 8.98
C SER A 294 -4.33 -17.36 8.21
N VAL A 295 -3.73 -18.42 7.64
CA VAL A 295 -4.48 -19.53 7.05
C VAL A 295 -5.28 -20.30 8.12
N GLU A 296 -4.67 -20.60 9.26
CA GLU A 296 -5.30 -21.39 10.32
C GLU A 296 -6.39 -20.63 11.07
N ASN A 297 -6.22 -19.33 11.30
CA ASN A 297 -7.22 -18.50 12.00
C ASN A 297 -8.30 -17.93 11.08
N GLY A 298 -8.14 -18.08 9.75
CA GLY A 298 -9.09 -17.65 8.75
C GLY A 298 -8.89 -16.20 8.25
N ASP A 299 -7.80 -15.51 8.65
CA ASP A 299 -7.49 -14.18 8.12
C ASP A 299 -7.09 -14.21 6.63
N ALA A 300 -6.37 -15.26 6.21
CA ALA A 300 -6.01 -15.47 4.82
C ALA A 300 -7.17 -16.11 4.02
N PRO A 301 -7.65 -15.47 2.93
CA PRO A 301 -8.65 -16.09 2.07
C PRO A 301 -8.07 -17.25 1.26
N ILE A 302 -8.89 -18.26 1.03
CA ILE A 302 -8.54 -19.52 0.36
C ILE A 302 -9.47 -19.73 -0.84
N LYS A 303 -8.92 -20.23 -1.94
CA LYS A 303 -9.70 -20.68 -3.12
C LYS A 303 -10.73 -19.62 -3.56
N ASN A 304 -10.27 -18.44 -3.96
CA ASN A 304 -11.09 -17.29 -4.34
C ASN A 304 -12.15 -16.94 -3.28
N TRP A 305 -11.74 -16.90 -1.99
CA TRP A 305 -12.58 -16.55 -0.82
C TRP A 305 -13.69 -17.55 -0.46
N LYS A 306 -13.85 -18.65 -1.21
CA LYS A 306 -14.84 -19.71 -0.92
C LYS A 306 -14.29 -20.90 -0.12
N GLY A 307 -12.99 -20.98 0.10
CA GLY A 307 -12.34 -22.07 0.81
C GLY A 307 -12.14 -21.81 2.30
N ALA A 308 -12.03 -22.89 3.08
CA ALA A 308 -11.70 -22.87 4.50
C ALA A 308 -10.25 -23.36 4.72
N GLY A 309 -9.39 -22.51 5.31
CA GLY A 309 -7.97 -22.79 5.43
C GLY A 309 -7.62 -24.14 6.02
N SER A 310 -8.24 -24.50 7.14
CA SER A 310 -7.97 -25.78 7.81
C SER A 310 -8.37 -27.04 7.01
N ARG A 311 -9.27 -26.91 6.02
CA ARG A 311 -9.72 -27.99 5.16
C ARG A 311 -9.01 -27.98 3.80
N ASP A 312 -9.08 -26.84 3.09
CA ASP A 312 -8.67 -26.74 1.70
C ASP A 312 -7.17 -26.44 1.55
N PHE A 313 -6.57 -25.80 2.58
CA PHE A 313 -5.15 -25.51 2.65
C PHE A 313 -4.60 -25.71 4.08
N PRO A 314 -4.48 -26.97 4.54
CA PRO A 314 -4.14 -27.27 5.93
C PRO A 314 -2.72 -26.82 6.32
N MET A 315 -2.42 -26.84 7.63
CA MET A 315 -1.14 -26.41 8.21
C MET A 315 0.07 -27.07 7.54
N SER A 316 -0.03 -28.33 7.13
CA SER A 316 1.04 -29.04 6.42
C SER A 316 1.43 -28.38 5.09
N ARG A 317 0.48 -27.70 4.43
CA ARG A 317 0.69 -26.96 3.20
C ARG A 317 1.12 -25.53 3.48
N SER A 318 0.40 -24.81 4.35
CA SER A 318 0.68 -23.40 4.64
C SER A 318 2.06 -23.17 5.27
N MET A 319 2.57 -24.13 6.06
CA MET A 319 3.94 -24.09 6.60
C MET A 319 5.04 -24.14 5.55
N LYS A 320 4.76 -24.65 4.34
CA LYS A 320 5.72 -24.60 3.22
C LYS A 320 5.91 -23.19 2.67
N LEU A 321 4.96 -22.29 2.94
CA LEU A 321 4.97 -20.88 2.51
C LEU A 321 5.27 -19.90 3.66
N ASP A 322 5.47 -20.40 4.89
CA ASP A 322 5.65 -19.56 6.06
C ASP A 322 7.08 -19.02 6.20
N GLY A 323 7.27 -18.04 7.10
CA GLY A 323 8.53 -17.35 7.32
C GLY A 323 9.73 -18.26 7.58
N GLY A 324 9.52 -19.46 8.16
CA GLY A 324 10.57 -20.47 8.34
C GLY A 324 11.06 -21.07 7.03
N ALA A 325 10.15 -21.38 6.11
CA ALA A 325 10.48 -21.91 4.78
C ALA A 325 11.14 -20.83 3.90
N VAL A 326 10.53 -19.64 3.83
CA VAL A 326 11.07 -18.49 3.09
C VAL A 326 12.44 -18.10 3.62
N GLY A 327 12.66 -18.17 4.94
CA GLY A 327 13.94 -17.83 5.58
C GLY A 327 15.12 -18.65 5.10
N LYS A 328 14.90 -19.90 4.64
CA LYS A 328 15.95 -20.77 4.07
C LYS A 328 16.44 -20.28 2.70
N LEU A 329 15.64 -19.49 1.99
CA LEU A 329 16.00 -18.93 0.67
C LEU A 329 16.70 -17.57 0.80
N VAL A 330 16.63 -16.91 1.97
CA VAL A 330 17.17 -15.55 2.18
C VAL A 330 18.69 -15.56 2.18
N THR A 331 19.28 -14.78 1.28
CA THR A 331 20.73 -14.59 1.14
C THR A 331 21.20 -13.26 1.72
N LYS A 332 20.35 -12.22 1.69
CA LYS A 332 20.66 -10.88 2.19
C LYS A 332 19.42 -10.24 2.80
N LYS A 333 19.56 -9.61 3.95
CA LYS A 333 18.50 -8.79 4.55
C LYS A 333 18.57 -7.36 4.02
N LEU A 334 17.41 -6.74 3.82
CA LEU A 334 17.26 -5.36 3.36
C LEU A 334 16.33 -4.57 4.27
N SER A 335 16.61 -3.29 4.45
CA SER A 335 15.73 -2.29 5.06
C SER A 335 15.42 -1.16 4.08
N CYS A 336 14.42 -0.35 4.39
CA CYS A 336 14.23 0.95 3.72
C CYS A 336 15.25 1.96 4.26
N GLY A 337 15.43 3.10 3.59
CA GLY A 337 16.28 4.19 4.08
C GLY A 337 15.89 4.59 5.52
N ASP A 338 16.89 4.87 6.34
CA ASP A 338 16.76 5.29 7.75
C ASP A 338 15.94 4.34 8.66
N CYS A 339 15.68 3.10 8.20
CA CYS A 339 14.92 2.11 8.97
C CYS A 339 15.84 1.10 9.66
N PRO A 340 15.82 1.02 11.01
CA PRO A 340 16.64 0.05 11.73
C PRO A 340 16.11 -1.39 11.65
N MET A 341 14.91 -1.61 11.04
CA MET A 341 14.27 -2.92 10.95
C MET A 341 14.44 -3.55 9.57
N PRO A 342 15.30 -4.57 9.38
CA PRO A 342 15.52 -5.25 8.11
C PRO A 342 14.40 -6.26 7.80
N CYS A 343 13.18 -5.76 7.57
CA CYS A 343 11.99 -6.58 7.32
C CYS A 343 11.88 -7.12 5.89
N LYS A 344 12.79 -6.78 4.98
CA LYS A 344 12.89 -7.24 3.59
C LYS A 344 14.12 -8.12 3.39
N GLY A 345 14.30 -8.67 2.20
CA GLY A 345 15.50 -9.45 1.85
C GLY A 345 15.56 -9.83 0.40
N ILE A 346 16.69 -10.38 0.02
CA ILE A 346 16.92 -11.05 -1.26
C ILE A 346 16.89 -12.55 -1.02
N VAL A 347 16.23 -13.27 -1.91
CA VAL A 347 16.16 -14.72 -1.91
C VAL A 347 16.80 -15.29 -3.18
N LYS A 348 17.21 -16.57 -3.09
CA LYS A 348 17.76 -17.32 -4.20
C LYS A 348 17.03 -18.66 -4.33
N VAL A 349 16.57 -18.96 -5.55
CA VAL A 349 15.95 -20.25 -5.91
C VAL A 349 16.81 -20.89 -6.99
N LYS A 350 17.75 -21.77 -6.58
CA LYS A 350 18.77 -22.34 -7.48
C LYS A 350 18.18 -23.22 -8.58
N SER A 351 17.17 -24.02 -8.27
CA SER A 351 16.44 -24.91 -9.19
C SER A 351 15.83 -24.20 -10.37
N ARG A 352 15.52 -22.90 -10.21
CA ARG A 352 14.89 -22.03 -11.22
C ARG A 352 15.83 -20.94 -11.76
N GLY A 353 17.12 -20.97 -11.40
CA GLY A 353 18.09 -19.97 -11.83
C GLY A 353 17.87 -18.56 -11.24
N LEU A 354 16.97 -18.40 -10.28
CA LEU A 354 16.65 -17.10 -9.67
C LEU A 354 17.70 -16.77 -8.60
N THR A 355 18.45 -15.69 -8.79
CA THR A 355 19.60 -15.35 -7.92
C THR A 355 19.47 -14.05 -7.16
N ASP A 356 18.64 -13.11 -7.62
CA ASP A 356 18.51 -11.75 -7.10
C ASP A 356 17.04 -11.32 -7.02
N VAL A 357 16.25 -12.13 -6.34
CA VAL A 357 14.81 -11.92 -6.19
C VAL A 357 14.50 -11.26 -4.86
N ARG A 358 13.68 -10.21 -4.87
CA ARG A 358 13.11 -9.67 -3.64
C ARG A 358 12.35 -10.78 -2.89
N ARG A 359 12.56 -10.89 -1.57
CA ARG A 359 11.81 -11.83 -0.74
C ARG A 359 10.30 -11.61 -0.90
N PRO A 360 9.50 -12.64 -1.24
CA PRO A 360 8.06 -12.56 -1.25
C PRO A 360 7.52 -12.03 0.08
N ASP A 361 6.44 -11.26 0.04
CA ASP A 361 5.72 -10.79 1.22
C ASP A 361 4.46 -11.63 1.47
N TYR A 362 3.73 -11.31 2.54
CA TYR A 362 2.49 -11.99 2.92
C TYR A 362 1.47 -12.05 1.78
N GLU A 363 1.23 -10.89 1.15
CA GLU A 363 0.23 -10.78 0.09
C GLU A 363 0.54 -11.71 -1.09
N THR A 364 1.81 -11.78 -1.49
CA THR A 364 2.27 -12.68 -2.56
C THR A 364 2.11 -14.15 -2.18
N LEU A 365 2.52 -14.52 -0.93
CA LEU A 365 2.47 -15.90 -0.47
C LEU A 365 1.04 -16.40 -0.27
N VAL A 366 0.13 -15.54 0.13
CA VAL A 366 -1.30 -15.88 0.19
C VAL A 366 -1.91 -15.89 -1.20
N GLY A 367 -1.66 -14.88 -2.02
CA GLY A 367 -2.26 -14.73 -3.34
C GLY A 367 -1.91 -15.86 -4.30
N PHE A 368 -0.62 -16.03 -4.62
CA PHE A 368 -0.14 -17.11 -5.51
C PHE A 368 -0.05 -18.47 -4.81
N GLY A 369 -0.13 -18.48 -3.48
CA GLY A 369 -0.10 -19.70 -2.69
C GLY A 369 -1.48 -20.15 -2.27
N ALA A 370 -1.91 -19.78 -1.06
CA ALA A 370 -3.12 -20.30 -0.44
C ALA A 370 -4.40 -20.02 -1.25
N ASN A 371 -4.53 -18.84 -1.84
CA ASN A 371 -5.70 -18.47 -2.64
C ASN A 371 -5.80 -19.26 -3.96
N LEU A 372 -4.66 -19.69 -4.53
CA LEU A 372 -4.58 -20.56 -5.71
C LEU A 372 -4.42 -22.05 -5.35
N LEU A 373 -4.44 -22.43 -4.07
CA LEU A 373 -4.15 -23.77 -3.58
C LEU A 373 -2.78 -24.31 -4.04
N ASN A 374 -1.77 -23.42 -4.19
CA ASN A 374 -0.41 -23.78 -4.56
C ASN A 374 0.50 -23.73 -3.32
N ASP A 375 1.16 -24.81 -2.97
CA ASP A 375 2.09 -24.89 -1.83
C ASP A 375 3.57 -25.02 -2.24
N ASP A 376 3.86 -24.80 -3.52
CA ASP A 376 5.23 -24.73 -4.04
C ASP A 376 5.81 -23.33 -3.86
N LEU A 377 6.69 -23.18 -2.85
CA LEU A 377 7.34 -21.90 -2.54
C LEU A 377 8.22 -21.38 -3.68
N GLU A 378 8.83 -22.26 -4.46
CA GLU A 378 9.70 -21.86 -5.57
C GLU A 378 8.88 -21.26 -6.71
N LEU A 379 7.72 -21.85 -7.04
CA LEU A 379 6.78 -21.31 -8.02
C LEU A 379 6.15 -19.99 -7.56
N VAL A 380 5.73 -19.90 -6.30
CA VAL A 380 5.23 -18.63 -5.73
C VAL A 380 6.31 -17.54 -5.79
N THR A 381 7.58 -17.90 -5.54
CA THR A 381 8.70 -16.97 -5.64
C THR A 381 8.97 -16.56 -7.09
N ALA A 382 8.81 -17.47 -8.05
CA ALA A 382 8.94 -17.17 -9.48
C ALA A 382 7.83 -16.24 -9.97
N CYS A 383 6.58 -16.44 -9.55
CA CYS A 383 5.48 -15.50 -9.83
C CYS A 383 5.76 -14.10 -9.24
N HIS A 384 6.28 -14.05 -8.00
CA HIS A 384 6.69 -12.80 -7.37
C HIS A 384 7.79 -12.08 -8.17
N ASP A 385 8.79 -12.82 -8.63
CA ASP A 385 9.88 -12.29 -9.46
C ASP A 385 9.34 -11.74 -10.78
N ALA A 386 8.48 -12.50 -11.47
CA ALA A 386 7.83 -12.05 -12.69
C ALA A 386 7.03 -10.76 -12.48
N CYS A 387 6.26 -10.66 -11.38
CA CYS A 387 5.55 -9.42 -11.03
C CYS A 387 6.50 -8.22 -10.87
N ASN A 388 7.62 -8.39 -10.18
CA ASN A 388 8.58 -7.31 -9.96
C ASN A 388 9.34 -6.93 -11.23
N ARG A 389 9.77 -7.92 -12.03
CA ARG A 389 10.51 -7.68 -13.29
C ARG A 389 9.64 -7.00 -14.34
N LEU A 390 8.41 -7.44 -14.48
CA LEU A 390 7.48 -6.94 -15.49
C LEU A 390 6.70 -5.69 -15.01
N GLY A 391 6.75 -5.37 -13.73
CA GLY A 391 6.11 -4.20 -13.14
C GLY A 391 4.59 -4.35 -13.02
N ILE A 392 4.10 -5.44 -12.39
CA ILE A 392 2.66 -5.66 -12.13
C ILE A 392 2.35 -5.87 -10.65
N ASP A 393 1.12 -5.55 -10.25
CA ASP A 393 0.60 -5.78 -8.89
C ASP A 393 0.40 -7.28 -8.63
N ALA A 394 1.12 -7.81 -7.66
CA ALA A 394 1.02 -9.22 -7.28
C ALA A 394 -0.35 -9.59 -6.70
N VAL A 395 -1.02 -8.66 -5.99
CA VAL A 395 -2.37 -8.89 -5.43
C VAL A 395 -3.38 -8.97 -6.56
N SER A 396 -3.43 -7.96 -7.44
CA SER A 396 -4.38 -7.94 -8.56
C SER A 396 -4.14 -9.11 -9.52
N SER A 397 -2.88 -9.41 -9.85
CA SER A 397 -2.53 -10.54 -10.71
C SER A 397 -3.00 -11.87 -10.13
N SER A 398 -2.66 -12.18 -8.88
CA SER A 398 -3.05 -13.44 -8.25
C SER A 398 -4.56 -13.56 -7.97
N ALA A 399 -5.25 -12.44 -7.70
CA ALA A 399 -6.70 -12.43 -7.55
C ALA A 399 -7.40 -12.71 -8.89
N THR A 400 -6.93 -12.10 -9.98
CA THR A 400 -7.43 -12.39 -11.33
C THR A 400 -7.21 -13.86 -11.68
N LEU A 401 -6.05 -14.45 -11.36
CA LEU A 401 -5.80 -15.87 -11.61
C LEU A 401 -6.66 -16.80 -10.74
N ALA A 402 -7.00 -16.41 -9.52
CA ALA A 402 -7.94 -17.19 -8.70
C ALA A 402 -9.35 -17.18 -9.28
N TRP A 403 -9.79 -16.05 -9.83
CA TRP A 403 -11.03 -15.95 -10.58
C TRP A 403 -10.97 -16.79 -11.86
N VAL A 404 -9.84 -16.79 -12.61
CA VAL A 404 -9.66 -17.68 -13.79
C VAL A 404 -9.77 -19.13 -13.41
N CYS A 405 -9.14 -19.58 -12.31
CA CYS A 405 -9.28 -20.97 -11.80
C CYS A 405 -10.75 -21.33 -11.58
N GLU A 406 -11.51 -20.43 -10.96
CA GLU A 406 -12.92 -20.67 -10.70
C GLU A 406 -13.75 -20.65 -11.98
N ALA A 407 -13.45 -19.75 -12.93
CA ALA A 407 -14.11 -19.70 -14.23
C ALA A 407 -13.88 -21.00 -15.05
N VAL A 408 -12.65 -21.55 -14.98
CA VAL A 408 -12.33 -22.86 -15.58
C VAL A 408 -13.05 -24.01 -14.84
N GLU A 409 -13.05 -24.00 -13.50
CA GLU A 409 -13.78 -24.99 -12.68
C GLU A 409 -15.29 -25.01 -13.01
N ARG A 410 -15.88 -23.85 -13.33
CA ARG A 410 -17.29 -23.69 -13.71
C ARG A 410 -17.56 -23.92 -15.20
N GLY A 411 -16.54 -24.21 -16.01
CA GLY A 411 -16.68 -24.42 -17.45
C GLY A 411 -16.98 -23.13 -18.26
N ILE A 412 -16.76 -21.96 -17.69
CA ILE A 412 -16.95 -20.65 -18.34
C ILE A 412 -15.77 -20.31 -19.23
N LEU A 413 -14.55 -20.64 -18.80
CA LEU A 413 -13.31 -20.54 -19.56
C LEU A 413 -12.74 -21.92 -19.85
N SER A 414 -12.11 -22.07 -21.00
CA SER A 414 -11.32 -23.23 -21.41
C SER A 414 -9.83 -22.87 -21.48
N LYS A 415 -8.98 -23.86 -21.70
CA LYS A 415 -7.54 -23.62 -21.96
C LYS A 415 -7.31 -22.83 -23.26
N ASP A 416 -8.23 -22.96 -24.24
CA ASP A 416 -8.09 -22.26 -25.53
C ASP A 416 -8.33 -20.75 -25.35
N ASP A 417 -9.22 -20.34 -24.44
CA ASP A 417 -9.41 -18.94 -24.04
C ASP A 417 -8.18 -18.37 -23.32
N LEU A 418 -7.27 -19.23 -22.84
CA LEU A 418 -6.06 -18.91 -22.11
C LEU A 418 -4.78 -19.25 -22.90
N ASP A 419 -4.83 -19.15 -24.23
CA ASP A 419 -3.71 -19.43 -25.14
C ASP A 419 -3.10 -20.83 -24.94
N GLY A 420 -3.90 -21.83 -24.69
CA GLY A 420 -3.50 -23.21 -24.46
C GLY A 420 -3.03 -23.53 -23.02
N ILE A 421 -3.06 -22.57 -22.10
CA ILE A 421 -2.62 -22.75 -20.71
C ILE A 421 -3.73 -23.39 -19.88
N ASP A 422 -3.43 -24.54 -19.27
CA ASP A 422 -4.35 -25.29 -18.41
C ASP A 422 -4.35 -24.72 -16.97
N MET A 423 -5.06 -23.62 -16.75
CA MET A 423 -5.13 -22.97 -15.43
C MET A 423 -6.20 -23.62 -14.56
N ARG A 424 -5.74 -24.24 -13.46
CA ARG A 424 -6.60 -24.86 -12.44
C ARG A 424 -5.97 -24.75 -11.07
N TRP A 425 -6.77 -25.01 -10.03
CA TRP A 425 -6.31 -24.95 -8.64
C TRP A 425 -5.05 -25.78 -8.42
N GLY A 426 -4.03 -25.15 -7.83
CA GLY A 426 -2.76 -25.78 -7.51
C GLY A 426 -1.73 -25.81 -8.65
N ASN A 427 -2.10 -25.42 -9.88
CA ASN A 427 -1.16 -25.39 -11.00
C ASN A 427 -0.29 -24.11 -11.00
N GLY A 428 0.81 -24.15 -10.24
CA GLY A 428 1.73 -23.00 -10.11
C GLY A 428 2.48 -22.66 -11.40
N GLU A 429 2.76 -23.63 -12.30
CA GLU A 429 3.40 -23.37 -13.60
C GLU A 429 2.47 -22.58 -14.53
N ALA A 430 1.19 -22.94 -14.57
CA ALA A 430 0.20 -22.18 -15.32
C ALA A 430 0.02 -20.75 -14.75
N ALA A 431 0.03 -20.60 -13.42
CA ALA A 431 -0.01 -19.30 -12.77
C ALA A 431 1.19 -18.42 -13.16
N LEU A 432 2.40 -19.00 -13.21
CA LEU A 432 3.61 -18.29 -13.65
C LEU A 432 3.49 -17.88 -15.13
N ALA A 433 3.07 -18.79 -16.00
CA ALA A 433 2.93 -18.53 -17.44
C ALA A 433 1.93 -17.39 -17.71
N LEU A 434 0.75 -17.42 -17.06
CA LEU A 434 -0.24 -16.34 -17.20
C LEU A 434 0.24 -15.03 -16.57
N THR A 435 0.96 -15.06 -15.46
CA THR A 435 1.58 -13.86 -14.87
C THR A 435 2.54 -13.18 -15.84
N ILE A 436 3.35 -13.95 -16.57
CA ILE A 436 4.27 -13.44 -17.60
C ILE A 436 3.46 -12.84 -18.76
N LYS A 437 2.43 -13.52 -19.27
CA LYS A 437 1.57 -12.98 -20.33
C LYS A 437 0.88 -11.68 -19.94
N ILE A 438 0.37 -11.58 -18.71
CA ILE A 438 -0.19 -10.34 -18.16
C ILE A 438 0.87 -9.23 -18.19
N GLY A 439 2.07 -9.50 -17.69
CA GLY A 439 3.13 -8.49 -17.62
C GLY A 439 3.64 -8.02 -18.97
N LEU A 440 3.67 -8.91 -19.96
CA LEU A 440 4.07 -8.59 -21.35
C LEU A 440 2.91 -8.01 -22.17
N GLY A 441 1.66 -8.13 -21.70
CA GLY A 441 0.47 -7.73 -22.45
C GLY A 441 0.29 -8.55 -23.73
N GLU A 442 0.46 -9.88 -23.64
CA GLU A 442 0.40 -10.80 -24.78
C GLU A 442 -0.80 -11.75 -24.67
N GLY A 443 -1.46 -12.03 -25.80
CA GLY A 443 -2.58 -12.96 -25.87
C GLY A 443 -3.65 -12.65 -24.83
N CYS A 444 -4.06 -13.65 -24.03
CA CYS A 444 -5.03 -13.49 -22.95
C CYS A 444 -4.55 -12.50 -21.86
N GLY A 445 -3.25 -12.26 -21.74
CA GLY A 445 -2.68 -11.28 -20.82
C GLY A 445 -3.15 -9.85 -21.08
N LEU A 446 -3.54 -9.51 -22.32
CA LEU A 446 -4.07 -8.18 -22.69
C LEU A 446 -5.32 -7.81 -21.90
N TRP A 447 -6.27 -8.73 -21.76
CA TRP A 447 -7.52 -8.46 -21.05
C TRP A 447 -7.43 -8.81 -19.55
N LEU A 448 -6.65 -9.82 -19.17
CA LEU A 448 -6.39 -10.17 -17.76
C LEU A 448 -5.68 -9.02 -17.01
N GLY A 449 -4.76 -8.31 -17.65
CA GLY A 449 -4.02 -7.20 -17.06
C GLY A 449 -4.82 -5.92 -16.81
N ASN A 450 -6.12 -5.91 -17.15
CA ASN A 450 -7.02 -4.81 -16.83
C ASN A 450 -7.73 -4.94 -15.47
N GLY A 451 -7.38 -5.97 -14.69
CA GLY A 451 -7.96 -6.27 -13.38
C GLY A 451 -9.23 -7.11 -13.46
N ILE A 452 -9.57 -7.73 -12.33
CA ILE A 452 -10.62 -8.76 -12.27
C ILE A 452 -11.99 -8.28 -12.74
N LYS A 453 -12.38 -7.04 -12.42
CA LYS A 453 -13.66 -6.47 -12.83
C LYS A 453 -13.80 -6.47 -14.36
N ARG A 454 -12.81 -5.86 -15.05
CA ARG A 454 -12.84 -5.75 -16.53
C ARG A 454 -12.61 -7.09 -17.21
N ALA A 455 -11.85 -7.98 -16.59
CA ALA A 455 -11.67 -9.35 -17.08
C ALA A 455 -13.00 -10.12 -17.04
N ALA A 456 -13.76 -10.01 -15.94
CA ALA A 456 -15.07 -10.63 -15.82
C ALA A 456 -16.10 -10.02 -16.78
N GLU A 457 -16.13 -8.69 -16.92
CA GLU A 457 -16.98 -8.00 -17.91
C GLU A 457 -16.64 -8.42 -19.36
N HIS A 458 -15.35 -8.64 -19.67
CA HIS A 458 -14.91 -9.12 -20.98
C HIS A 458 -15.40 -10.54 -21.29
N VAL A 459 -15.32 -11.43 -20.31
CA VAL A 459 -15.76 -12.84 -20.46
C VAL A 459 -17.28 -12.97 -20.41
N GLY A 460 -17.95 -12.19 -19.56
CA GLY A 460 -19.39 -12.29 -19.32
C GLY A 460 -19.80 -13.66 -18.77
N LYS A 461 -20.91 -14.22 -19.27
CA LYS A 461 -21.42 -15.56 -18.94
C LYS A 461 -21.67 -15.77 -17.43
N GLY A 462 -21.94 -14.69 -16.67
CA GLY A 462 -22.14 -14.73 -15.23
C GLY A 462 -20.83 -14.83 -14.42
N SER A 463 -19.69 -14.63 -15.05
CA SER A 463 -18.38 -14.70 -14.35
C SER A 463 -18.15 -13.55 -13.38
N GLU A 464 -18.92 -12.48 -13.49
CA GLU A 464 -18.94 -11.30 -12.62
C GLU A 464 -19.42 -11.64 -11.21
N GLU A 465 -20.29 -12.65 -11.06
CA GLU A 465 -20.87 -13.04 -9.76
C GLU A 465 -19.83 -13.50 -8.74
N PHE A 466 -18.72 -14.06 -9.22
CA PHE A 466 -17.62 -14.53 -8.38
C PHE A 466 -16.31 -13.75 -8.55
N ALA A 467 -16.36 -12.62 -9.26
CA ALA A 467 -15.25 -11.68 -9.35
C ALA A 467 -15.12 -10.89 -8.04
N VAL A 468 -14.03 -11.13 -7.30
CA VAL A 468 -13.82 -10.53 -5.97
C VAL A 468 -13.11 -9.20 -6.08
N HIS A 469 -13.86 -8.11 -6.03
CA HIS A 469 -13.35 -6.74 -6.08
C HIS A 469 -14.25 -5.76 -5.32
N VAL A 470 -13.71 -4.60 -4.96
CA VAL A 470 -14.45 -3.43 -4.46
C VAL A 470 -14.24 -2.30 -5.47
N HIS A 471 -15.29 -1.96 -6.22
CA HIS A 471 -15.24 -0.92 -7.25
C HIS A 471 -14.08 -1.10 -8.27
N GLY A 472 -13.72 -2.34 -8.59
CA GLY A 472 -12.62 -2.70 -9.48
C GLY A 472 -11.25 -2.88 -8.80
N GLY A 473 -11.11 -2.53 -7.53
CA GLY A 473 -9.90 -2.80 -6.76
C GLY A 473 -9.97 -4.18 -6.09
N GLU A 474 -9.04 -5.06 -6.37
CA GLU A 474 -8.96 -6.37 -5.73
C GLU A 474 -8.61 -6.21 -4.24
N PRO A 475 -9.35 -6.85 -3.31
CA PRO A 475 -9.06 -6.75 -1.88
C PRO A 475 -7.70 -7.40 -1.53
N ALA A 476 -6.99 -6.78 -0.59
CA ALA A 476 -5.84 -7.41 0.03
C ALA A 476 -6.24 -8.71 0.75
N TYR A 477 -5.31 -9.64 0.91
CA TYR A 477 -5.60 -10.99 1.41
C TYR A 477 -5.79 -11.05 2.93
N HIS A 478 -6.74 -10.23 3.42
CA HIS A 478 -7.22 -10.22 4.79
C HIS A 478 -8.75 -10.34 4.80
N ASP A 479 -9.27 -11.40 5.40
CA ASP A 479 -10.69 -11.75 5.31
C ASP A 479 -11.56 -10.85 6.22
N SER A 480 -12.59 -10.22 5.63
CA SER A 480 -13.56 -9.41 6.37
C SER A 480 -14.39 -10.23 7.37
N ARG A 481 -14.54 -11.54 7.15
CA ARG A 481 -15.19 -12.46 8.09
C ARG A 481 -14.32 -12.72 9.33
N PHE A 482 -12.99 -12.60 9.19
CA PHE A 482 -12.05 -12.65 10.30
C PHE A 482 -12.04 -11.32 11.07
N SER A 483 -11.88 -10.20 10.38
CA SER A 483 -11.94 -8.86 10.96
C SER A 483 -13.00 -8.01 10.25
N SER A 484 -14.10 -7.74 10.92
CA SER A 484 -15.22 -6.99 10.34
C SER A 484 -14.85 -5.56 9.95
N LEU A 485 -13.92 -4.93 10.66
CA LEU A 485 -13.39 -3.60 10.33
C LEU A 485 -12.47 -3.60 9.11
N MET A 486 -11.95 -4.76 8.69
CA MET A 486 -11.29 -4.88 7.39
C MET A 486 -12.30 -4.67 6.25
N GLY A 487 -13.50 -5.24 6.36
CA GLY A 487 -14.60 -4.99 5.42
C GLY A 487 -14.96 -3.52 5.33
N VAL A 488 -15.05 -2.82 6.48
CA VAL A 488 -15.27 -1.36 6.49
C VAL A 488 -14.13 -0.62 5.79
N THR A 489 -12.88 -0.98 6.07
CA THR A 489 -11.71 -0.37 5.42
C THR A 489 -11.78 -0.53 3.90
N PHE A 490 -12.15 -1.71 3.40
CA PHE A 490 -12.24 -1.98 1.96
C PHE A 490 -13.26 -1.12 1.23
N VAL A 491 -14.40 -0.77 1.88
CA VAL A 491 -15.50 -0.03 1.23
C VAL A 491 -15.60 1.44 1.63
N ALA A 492 -14.95 1.86 2.70
CA ALA A 492 -15.10 3.22 3.21
C ALA A 492 -13.83 4.07 3.07
N ASP A 493 -12.66 3.46 2.82
CA ASP A 493 -11.47 4.23 2.44
C ASP A 493 -11.61 4.72 0.98
N PRO A 494 -11.19 5.95 0.68
CA PRO A 494 -11.21 6.50 -0.68
C PRO A 494 -10.46 5.66 -1.71
N THR A 495 -9.54 4.81 -1.28
CA THR A 495 -8.83 3.83 -2.11
C THR A 495 -9.39 2.43 -1.87
N PRO A 496 -10.31 1.92 -2.70
CA PRO A 496 -11.04 0.67 -2.43
C PRO A 496 -10.15 -0.57 -2.39
N GLY A 497 -10.54 -1.56 -1.58
CA GLY A 497 -9.87 -2.86 -1.50
C GLY A 497 -8.49 -2.85 -0.84
N ARG A 498 -8.06 -1.76 -0.21
CA ARG A 498 -6.73 -1.65 0.45
C ARG A 498 -6.80 -1.82 1.95
N HIS A 499 -5.89 -2.64 2.51
CA HIS A 499 -5.77 -2.89 3.94
C HIS A 499 -4.82 -1.92 4.68
N THR A 500 -3.91 -1.25 3.95
CA THR A 500 -2.91 -0.32 4.51
C THR A 500 -3.32 1.15 4.40
N ALA A 501 -4.53 1.41 3.96
CA ALA A 501 -5.05 2.76 3.79
C ALA A 501 -5.58 3.37 5.09
N GLY A 502 -5.89 2.54 6.08
CA GLY A 502 -6.37 2.99 7.39
C GLY A 502 -7.17 1.91 8.11
N GLY A 503 -7.71 2.26 9.29
CA GLY A 503 -8.66 1.46 10.01
C GLY A 503 -8.15 0.64 11.19
N ALA A 504 -9.09 0.12 11.96
CA ALA A 504 -8.87 -0.53 13.24
C ALA A 504 -8.84 -2.07 13.19
N SER A 505 -8.78 -2.66 12.00
CA SER A 505 -8.83 -4.13 11.82
C SER A 505 -7.75 -4.89 12.60
N TRP A 506 -6.53 -4.37 12.66
CA TRP A 506 -5.43 -4.95 13.43
C TRP A 506 -5.67 -4.84 14.93
N ASN A 507 -6.28 -3.74 15.38
CA ASN A 507 -6.68 -3.60 16.79
C ASN A 507 -7.83 -4.56 17.13
N GLU A 508 -8.81 -4.69 16.24
CA GLU A 508 -9.92 -5.64 16.40
C GLU A 508 -9.41 -7.07 16.60
N ALA A 509 -8.52 -7.54 15.73
CA ALA A 509 -8.07 -8.93 15.72
C ALA A 509 -6.92 -9.23 16.69
N PHE A 510 -5.95 -8.34 16.80
CA PHE A 510 -4.69 -8.58 17.50
C PHE A 510 -4.40 -7.61 18.66
N GLY A 511 -5.27 -6.62 18.87
CA GLY A 511 -5.05 -5.61 19.92
C GLY A 511 -3.89 -4.65 19.65
N VAL A 512 -3.37 -4.62 18.43
CA VAL A 512 -2.29 -3.73 18.00
C VAL A 512 -2.82 -2.76 16.95
N GLY A 513 -2.30 -1.55 16.91
CA GLY A 513 -2.74 -0.55 15.94
C GLY A 513 -2.01 0.78 16.10
N LEU A 514 -2.26 1.65 15.15
CA LEU A 514 -1.80 3.03 15.21
C LEU A 514 -2.62 3.78 16.26
N ALA A 515 -1.95 4.35 17.22
CA ALA A 515 -2.58 5.19 18.20
C ALA A 515 -1.73 6.44 18.47
N LEU A 516 -2.42 7.55 18.60
CA LEU A 516 -1.91 8.78 19.18
C LEU A 516 -2.53 8.87 20.59
N PRO A 517 -1.89 8.28 21.61
CA PRO A 517 -2.55 7.96 22.88
C PRO A 517 -3.02 9.18 23.67
N LYS A 518 -2.44 10.36 23.38
CA LYS A 518 -2.84 11.62 24.02
C LYS A 518 -3.94 12.37 23.24
N ALA A 519 -4.35 11.87 22.05
CA ALA A 519 -5.37 12.52 21.23
C ALA A 519 -6.79 12.08 21.58
N ALA A 520 -6.98 10.91 22.18
CA ALA A 520 -8.28 10.38 22.59
C ALA A 520 -8.13 9.35 23.71
N ASP A 521 -9.21 9.04 24.41
CA ASP A 521 -9.22 8.05 25.48
C ASP A 521 -8.76 6.67 24.98
N LYS A 522 -7.99 5.97 25.82
CA LYS A 522 -7.49 4.62 25.49
C LYS A 522 -8.62 3.64 25.11
N LYS A 523 -9.80 3.78 25.72
CA LYS A 523 -10.98 2.96 25.41
C LYS A 523 -11.47 3.14 23.98
N ASP A 524 -11.36 4.35 23.41
CA ASP A 524 -11.82 4.70 22.08
C ASP A 524 -10.90 4.12 20.97
N TRP A 525 -9.63 3.89 21.30
CA TRP A 525 -8.67 3.23 20.41
C TRP A 525 -8.83 1.70 20.38
N ASN A 526 -9.39 1.10 21.43
CA ASN A 526 -9.47 -0.34 21.56
C ASN A 526 -10.89 -0.85 21.28
N VAL A 527 -11.02 -1.74 20.31
CA VAL A 527 -12.29 -2.36 19.95
C VAL A 527 -12.38 -3.81 20.42
N LYS A 528 -13.57 -4.23 20.83
CA LYS A 528 -13.86 -5.65 21.05
C LYS A 528 -13.94 -6.36 19.70
N TRP A 529 -13.46 -7.59 19.62
CA TRP A 529 -13.59 -8.37 18.40
C TRP A 529 -15.06 -8.77 18.12
N LYS A 530 -15.81 -9.10 19.18
CA LYS A 530 -17.26 -9.38 19.11
C LYS A 530 -18.07 -8.09 19.14
N GLY A 531 -19.25 -8.15 18.51
CA GLY A 531 -20.21 -7.03 18.50
C GLY A 531 -19.81 -5.90 17.54
N THR A 532 -20.60 -4.83 17.56
CA THR A 532 -20.44 -3.66 16.69
C THR A 532 -20.17 -2.36 17.46
N GLU A 533 -20.43 -2.36 18.76
CA GLU A 533 -20.35 -1.18 19.61
C GLU A 533 -18.96 -0.52 19.61
N GLY A 534 -18.91 0.79 19.39
CA GLY A 534 -17.69 1.62 19.38
C GLY A 534 -16.75 1.40 18.20
N LYS A 535 -17.09 0.52 17.26
CA LYS A 535 -16.23 0.18 16.13
C LYS A 535 -16.08 1.32 15.14
N GLY A 536 -17.14 2.08 14.88
CA GLY A 536 -17.08 3.22 13.96
C GLY A 536 -16.15 4.31 14.45
N LYS A 537 -16.24 4.68 15.74
CA LYS A 537 -15.34 5.66 16.36
C LYS A 537 -13.87 5.21 16.30
N ALA A 538 -13.60 3.97 16.67
CA ALA A 538 -12.23 3.44 16.59
C ALA A 538 -11.73 3.38 15.15
N GLN A 539 -12.58 2.98 14.20
CA GLN A 539 -12.24 2.99 12.77
C GLN A 539 -11.84 4.40 12.31
N ALA A 540 -12.58 5.43 12.70
CA ALA A 540 -12.27 6.83 12.36
C ALA A 540 -10.94 7.28 12.97
N LEU A 541 -10.70 7.03 14.25
CA LEU A 541 -9.46 7.37 14.94
C LEU A 541 -8.24 6.70 14.27
N HIS A 542 -8.33 5.39 14.01
CA HIS A 542 -7.24 4.66 13.37
C HIS A 542 -7.03 5.09 11.91
N SER A 543 -8.09 5.40 11.16
CA SER A 543 -7.97 5.92 9.79
C SER A 543 -7.25 7.26 9.78
N ASN A 544 -7.65 8.20 10.65
CA ASN A 544 -7.04 9.51 10.76
C ASN A 544 -5.56 9.42 11.21
N ALA A 545 -5.25 8.55 12.18
CA ALA A 545 -3.86 8.31 12.58
C ALA A 545 -3.01 7.72 11.44
N HIS A 546 -3.57 6.85 10.60
CA HIS A 546 -2.89 6.35 9.41
C HIS A 546 -2.56 7.45 8.41
N GLN A 547 -3.48 8.39 8.19
CA GLN A 547 -3.22 9.50 7.28
C GLN A 547 -2.15 10.44 7.85
N ALA A 548 -2.17 10.74 9.14
CA ALA A 548 -1.09 11.48 9.79
C ALA A 548 0.27 10.77 9.63
N MET A 549 0.33 9.45 9.87
CA MET A 549 1.53 8.64 9.67
C MET A 549 2.03 8.72 8.22
N ASN A 550 1.13 8.60 7.23
CA ASN A 550 1.47 8.72 5.82
C ASN A 550 1.95 10.14 5.48
N GLY A 551 1.33 11.18 6.05
CA GLY A 551 1.79 12.56 5.93
C GLY A 551 3.20 12.78 6.48
N LEU A 552 3.56 12.05 7.53
CA LEU A 552 4.90 12.08 8.12
C LEU A 552 5.94 11.26 7.34
N GLY A 553 5.54 10.35 6.45
CA GLY A 553 6.45 9.43 5.74
C GLY A 553 6.94 8.27 6.59
N LEU A 554 6.22 7.92 7.65
CA LEU A 554 6.54 6.82 8.55
C LEU A 554 6.00 5.48 8.03
N CYS A 555 6.59 4.39 8.48
CA CYS A 555 6.20 3.04 8.08
C CYS A 555 5.13 2.45 9.02
N LEU A 556 4.07 1.86 8.45
CA LEU A 556 3.01 1.16 9.18
C LEU A 556 3.56 0.11 10.18
N PHE A 557 4.57 -0.65 9.79
CA PHE A 557 5.09 -1.76 10.61
C PHE A 557 5.81 -1.32 11.88
N THR A 558 6.14 -0.03 12.02
CA THR A 558 6.73 0.48 13.26
C THR A 558 5.78 0.41 14.44
N ASN A 559 4.48 0.55 14.19
CA ASN A 559 3.47 0.51 15.25
C ASN A 559 3.19 -0.91 15.78
N LEU A 560 3.53 -1.93 14.99
CA LEU A 560 3.50 -3.32 15.45
C LEU A 560 4.65 -3.63 16.42
N THR A 561 5.69 -2.81 16.42
CA THR A 561 6.93 -3.03 17.17
C THR A 561 7.18 -2.04 18.31
N GLY A 562 6.33 -1.03 18.47
CA GLY A 562 6.43 0.00 19.51
C GLY A 562 5.76 1.31 19.08
N THR A 563 5.53 2.20 20.05
CA THR A 563 5.05 3.56 19.80
C THR A 563 6.20 4.45 19.38
N LEU A 564 6.02 5.22 18.31
CA LEU A 564 6.95 6.29 17.93
C LEU A 564 6.49 7.64 18.53
N PRO A 565 7.41 8.48 18.96
CA PRO A 565 7.11 9.83 19.45
C PRO A 565 6.90 10.78 18.24
N TRP A 566 5.80 10.63 17.51
CA TRP A 566 5.53 11.38 16.27
C TRP A 566 5.57 12.88 16.51
N THR A 567 4.95 13.33 17.60
CA THR A 567 4.87 14.74 17.98
C THR A 567 6.24 15.33 18.31
N ASP A 568 7.10 14.57 19.00
CA ASP A 568 8.47 15.01 19.30
C ASP A 568 9.30 15.16 18.01
N PHE A 569 9.16 14.24 17.05
CA PHE A 569 9.82 14.35 15.75
C PHE A 569 9.37 15.60 14.99
N VAL A 570 8.05 15.82 14.90
CA VAL A 570 7.48 16.96 14.19
C VAL A 570 7.96 18.27 14.81
N ASN A 571 7.81 18.43 16.13
CA ASN A 571 8.17 19.66 16.82
C ASN A 571 9.66 19.96 16.73
N ALA A 572 10.52 18.94 16.87
CA ALA A 572 11.96 19.14 16.73
C ALA A 572 12.37 19.47 15.28
N ALA A 573 11.72 18.87 14.27
CA ALA A 573 12.03 19.12 12.86
C ALA A 573 11.58 20.50 12.41
N THR A 574 10.38 20.96 12.81
CA THR A 574 9.71 22.14 12.28
C THR A 574 9.74 23.37 13.19
N GLY A 575 9.99 23.16 14.49
CA GLY A 575 9.84 24.20 15.51
C GLY A 575 8.37 24.48 15.89
N TRP A 576 7.43 23.63 15.44
CA TRP A 576 6.02 23.75 15.83
C TRP A 576 5.83 23.28 17.28
N ASN A 577 4.64 23.55 17.80
CA ASN A 577 4.22 23.10 19.14
C ASN A 577 2.97 22.23 19.03
N TYR A 578 3.06 21.13 18.23
CA TYR A 578 1.96 20.22 18.00
C TYR A 578 1.77 19.26 19.16
N THR A 579 0.50 18.91 19.39
CA THR A 579 0.06 17.81 20.23
C THR A 579 -0.34 16.60 19.39
N ASP A 580 -0.60 15.46 20.02
CA ASP A 580 -1.15 14.28 19.34
C ASP A 580 -2.52 14.58 18.71
N ALA A 581 -3.32 15.48 19.33
CA ALA A 581 -4.61 15.90 18.79
C ALA A 581 -4.46 16.71 17.49
N ASP A 582 -3.45 17.58 17.41
CA ASP A 582 -3.17 18.33 16.19
C ASP A 582 -2.78 17.40 15.03
N LEU A 583 -1.95 16.38 15.31
CA LEU A 583 -1.59 15.38 14.31
C LEU A 583 -2.81 14.55 13.87
N LEU A 584 -3.69 14.19 14.79
CA LEU A 584 -4.92 13.48 14.46
C LEU A 584 -5.83 14.34 13.59
N LYS A 585 -5.93 15.64 13.87
CA LYS A 585 -6.69 16.62 13.07
C LYS A 585 -6.12 16.76 11.66
N CYS A 586 -4.79 16.79 11.51
CA CYS A 586 -4.15 16.73 10.18
C CYS A 586 -4.56 15.46 9.43
N GLY A 587 -4.52 14.31 10.09
CA GLY A 587 -4.94 13.04 9.49
C GLY A 587 -6.40 13.04 9.03
N GLU A 588 -7.29 13.65 9.80
CA GLU A 588 -8.70 13.79 9.44
C GLU A 588 -8.90 14.72 8.23
N ARG A 589 -8.17 15.84 8.16
CA ARG A 589 -8.16 16.70 6.96
C ARG A 589 -7.74 15.93 5.72
N ILE A 590 -6.67 15.14 5.82
CA ILE A 590 -6.18 14.30 4.71
C ILE A 590 -7.25 13.30 4.28
N GLN A 591 -7.90 12.62 5.24
CA GLN A 591 -8.95 11.64 4.95
C GLN A 591 -10.15 12.29 4.25
N ASN A 592 -10.60 13.45 4.73
CA ASN A 592 -11.69 14.21 4.12
C ASN A 592 -11.35 14.67 2.70
N LEU A 593 -10.14 15.17 2.46
CA LEU A 593 -9.73 15.66 1.14
C LEU A 593 -9.62 14.52 0.11
N ARG A 594 -9.11 13.35 0.51
CA ARG A 594 -9.11 12.13 -0.31
C ARG A 594 -10.53 11.68 -0.64
N ALA A 595 -11.46 11.73 0.32
CA ALA A 595 -12.87 11.39 0.10
C ALA A 595 -13.55 12.41 -0.83
N ALA A 596 -13.31 13.70 -0.61
CA ALA A 596 -13.85 14.77 -1.45
C ALA A 596 -13.39 14.65 -2.91
N PHE A 597 -12.14 14.22 -3.15
CA PHE A 597 -11.66 13.95 -4.51
C PHE A 597 -12.59 12.93 -5.22
N ASN A 598 -12.95 11.83 -4.57
CA ASN A 598 -13.87 10.85 -5.14
C ASN A 598 -15.26 11.46 -5.41
N ARG A 599 -15.77 12.31 -4.53
CA ARG A 599 -17.06 13.00 -4.73
C ARG A 599 -17.00 13.92 -5.94
N ARG A 600 -15.89 14.65 -6.11
CA ARG A 600 -15.64 15.49 -7.29
C ARG A 600 -15.61 14.67 -8.58
N GLU A 601 -15.11 13.44 -8.53
CA GLU A 601 -15.11 12.49 -9.65
C GLU A 601 -16.47 11.75 -9.83
N GLY A 602 -17.51 12.13 -9.08
CA GLY A 602 -18.86 11.57 -9.17
C GLY A 602 -19.07 10.24 -8.44
N ILE A 603 -18.08 9.76 -7.69
CA ILE A 603 -18.12 8.46 -7.01
C ILE A 603 -18.79 8.59 -5.64
N LYS A 604 -19.79 7.74 -5.38
CA LYS A 604 -20.63 7.76 -4.18
C LYS A 604 -20.34 6.54 -3.28
N PRO A 605 -20.74 6.57 -1.99
CA PRO A 605 -20.63 5.42 -1.11
C PRO A 605 -21.26 4.14 -1.63
N ALA A 606 -22.36 4.25 -2.39
CA ALA A 606 -23.05 3.12 -2.97
C ALA A 606 -22.25 2.40 -4.07
N ASP A 607 -21.23 3.04 -4.65
CA ASP A 607 -20.39 2.44 -5.68
C ASP A 607 -19.37 1.46 -5.10
N PHE A 608 -19.11 1.53 -3.77
CA PHE A 608 -18.18 0.65 -3.07
C PHE A 608 -18.90 -0.55 -2.48
N ASN A 609 -19.16 -1.55 -3.32
CA ASN A 609 -19.77 -2.80 -2.89
C ASN A 609 -18.72 -3.88 -2.69
N ILE A 610 -18.89 -4.67 -1.63
CA ILE A 610 -18.07 -5.84 -1.33
C ILE A 610 -18.84 -7.09 -1.77
N PRO A 611 -18.20 -8.08 -2.42
CA PRO A 611 -18.88 -9.32 -2.83
C PRO A 611 -19.50 -10.07 -1.65
N ALA A 612 -20.68 -10.65 -1.87
CA ALA A 612 -21.45 -11.39 -0.85
C ALA A 612 -20.62 -12.47 -0.14
N ARG A 613 -19.71 -13.16 -0.87
CA ARG A 613 -18.83 -14.17 -0.29
C ARG A 613 -17.87 -13.62 0.77
N MET A 614 -17.45 -12.38 0.67
CA MET A 614 -16.63 -11.72 1.69
C MET A 614 -17.44 -11.33 2.94
N LEU A 615 -18.77 -11.29 2.84
CA LEU A 615 -19.69 -11.05 3.96
C LEU A 615 -20.13 -12.33 4.66
N GLY A 616 -19.75 -13.50 4.16
CA GLY A 616 -20.21 -14.79 4.66
C GLY A 616 -21.60 -15.16 4.12
N GLU A 617 -21.97 -14.68 2.95
CA GLU A 617 -23.22 -14.94 2.26
C GLU A 617 -22.99 -15.76 1.00
N GLY A 618 -24.04 -16.44 0.49
CA GLY A 618 -23.93 -17.32 -0.67
C GLY A 618 -22.85 -18.40 -0.46
N ASP A 619 -21.98 -18.59 -1.45
CA ASP A 619 -20.86 -19.51 -1.41
C ASP A 619 -19.71 -19.08 -0.45
N GLY A 620 -19.80 -17.88 0.13
CA GLY A 620 -18.95 -17.42 1.21
C GLY A 620 -19.41 -17.83 2.62
N ASN A 621 -20.58 -18.44 2.76
CA ASN A 621 -21.02 -19.03 4.03
C ASN A 621 -20.26 -20.33 4.28
N LEU A 622 -19.07 -20.22 4.88
CA LEU A 622 -18.18 -21.35 5.09
C LEU A 622 -18.79 -22.38 6.04
N ASP A 623 -18.69 -23.64 5.65
CA ASP A 623 -19.17 -24.82 6.40
C ASP A 623 -18.10 -25.42 7.33
N ALA A 624 -16.86 -24.94 7.26
CA ALA A 624 -15.72 -25.43 8.02
C ALA A 624 -14.81 -24.28 8.52
N GLY A 625 -13.88 -24.66 9.41
CA GLY A 625 -12.87 -23.75 9.96
C GLY A 625 -13.39 -22.75 10.99
N PRO A 626 -12.56 -21.80 11.42
CA PRO A 626 -12.93 -20.84 12.48
C PRO A 626 -13.96 -19.80 12.03
N LEU A 627 -14.13 -19.62 10.71
CA LEU A 627 -15.09 -18.68 10.12
C LEU A 627 -16.41 -19.35 9.70
N LYS A 628 -16.64 -20.61 10.11
CA LYS A 628 -17.90 -21.33 9.84
C LYS A 628 -19.10 -20.50 10.31
N GLY A 629 -20.02 -20.18 9.39
CA GLY A 629 -21.27 -19.48 9.65
C GLY A 629 -21.11 -18.01 10.07
N VAL A 630 -19.90 -17.45 9.94
CA VAL A 630 -19.65 -16.03 10.27
C VAL A 630 -20.26 -15.14 9.19
N ARG A 631 -21.05 -14.15 9.61
CA ARG A 631 -21.58 -13.08 8.78
C ARG A 631 -21.08 -11.73 9.24
N VAL A 632 -20.77 -10.85 8.30
CA VAL A 632 -20.25 -9.51 8.57
C VAL A 632 -21.41 -8.50 8.50
N PRO A 633 -21.76 -7.79 9.58
CA PRO A 633 -22.81 -6.78 9.58
C PRO A 633 -22.30 -5.45 8.99
N LEU A 634 -21.80 -5.51 7.74
CA LEU A 634 -21.08 -4.42 7.10
C LEU A 634 -21.88 -3.11 7.02
N PRO A 635 -23.20 -3.10 6.66
CA PRO A 635 -23.95 -1.85 6.60
C PRO A 635 -23.97 -1.08 7.93
N VAL A 636 -24.18 -1.79 9.04
CA VAL A 636 -24.20 -1.19 10.40
C VAL A 636 -22.84 -0.59 10.74
N LEU A 637 -21.76 -1.32 10.47
CA LEU A 637 -20.39 -0.88 10.78
C LEU A 637 -19.95 0.29 9.89
N ARG A 638 -20.30 0.27 8.61
CA ARG A 638 -20.03 1.38 7.68
C ARG A 638 -20.78 2.64 8.11
N ASP A 639 -22.04 2.51 8.45
CA ASP A 639 -22.89 3.62 8.88
C ASP A 639 -22.40 4.24 10.20
N ASP A 640 -21.91 3.42 11.14
CA ASP A 640 -21.29 3.87 12.40
C ASP A 640 -19.98 4.64 12.12
N TYR A 641 -19.13 4.13 11.20
CA TYR A 641 -17.95 4.85 10.76
C TYR A 641 -18.29 6.20 10.10
N TYR A 642 -19.27 6.24 9.19
CA TYR A 642 -19.69 7.48 8.55
C TYR A 642 -20.23 8.50 9.55
N SER A 643 -20.98 8.04 10.55
CA SER A 643 -21.44 8.89 11.66
C SER A 643 -20.27 9.45 12.47
N ALA A 644 -19.24 8.62 12.75
CA ALA A 644 -18.04 9.05 13.47
C ALA A 644 -17.20 10.08 12.68
N MET A 645 -17.15 9.96 11.35
CA MET A 645 -16.51 10.93 10.45
C MET A 645 -17.39 12.15 10.13
N GLN A 646 -18.63 12.18 10.60
CA GLN A 646 -19.65 13.15 10.23
C GLN A 646 -19.85 13.25 8.71
N TRP A 647 -19.83 12.10 8.04
CA TRP A 647 -20.11 11.97 6.61
C TRP A 647 -21.58 11.59 6.38
N ASN A 648 -22.18 12.20 5.37
CA ASN A 648 -23.51 11.78 4.90
C ASN A 648 -23.43 10.36 4.31
N LYS A 649 -24.36 9.49 4.71
CA LYS A 649 -24.35 8.07 4.32
C LYS A 649 -24.64 7.83 2.84
N THR A 650 -25.30 8.78 2.17
CA THR A 650 -25.71 8.69 0.76
C THR A 650 -24.70 9.38 -0.16
N SER A 651 -24.38 10.65 0.11
CA SER A 651 -23.45 11.41 -0.72
C SER A 651 -21.98 11.12 -0.35
N GLY A 652 -21.71 10.83 0.91
CA GLY A 652 -20.37 10.71 1.48
C GLY A 652 -19.70 12.05 1.78
N ASN A 653 -20.43 13.16 1.63
CA ASN A 653 -19.92 14.49 1.94
C ASN A 653 -19.77 14.66 3.46
N VAL A 654 -18.75 15.39 3.87
CA VAL A 654 -18.58 15.79 5.27
C VAL A 654 -19.60 16.85 5.65
N SER A 655 -20.06 16.87 6.90
CA SER A 655 -20.96 17.92 7.39
C SER A 655 -20.27 19.29 7.31
N LYS A 656 -21.03 20.34 6.95
CA LYS A 656 -20.51 21.71 6.88
C LYS A 656 -19.86 22.13 8.19
N ALA A 657 -20.52 21.84 9.32
CA ALA A 657 -19.99 22.16 10.65
C ALA A 657 -18.62 21.51 10.90
N ARG A 658 -18.44 20.25 10.51
CA ARG A 658 -17.14 19.56 10.67
C ARG A 658 -16.09 20.08 9.72
N ALA A 659 -16.45 20.40 8.48
CA ALA A 659 -15.55 21.02 7.52
C ALA A 659 -15.03 22.39 8.02
N ASP A 660 -15.92 23.23 8.58
CA ASP A 660 -15.57 24.53 9.15
C ASP A 660 -14.65 24.38 10.38
N GLU A 661 -14.95 23.43 11.30
CA GLU A 661 -14.10 23.10 12.47
C GLU A 661 -12.69 22.64 12.06
N LEU A 662 -12.58 21.92 10.94
CA LEU A 662 -11.32 21.48 10.37
C LEU A 662 -10.59 22.58 9.58
N GLY A 663 -11.22 23.75 9.36
CA GLY A 663 -10.68 24.82 8.50
C GLY A 663 -10.69 24.45 7.01
N MET A 664 -11.61 23.58 6.59
CA MET A 664 -11.75 23.08 5.21
C MET A 664 -13.00 23.60 4.50
N GLY A 665 -13.85 24.41 5.16
CA GLY A 665 -15.16 24.82 4.63
C GLY A 665 -15.06 25.49 3.26
N GLU A 666 -14.15 26.44 3.09
CA GLU A 666 -13.91 27.11 1.81
C GLU A 666 -13.33 26.14 0.76
N LEU A 667 -12.34 25.33 1.14
CA LEU A 667 -11.68 24.37 0.23
C LEU A 667 -12.66 23.32 -0.31
N LEU A 668 -13.63 22.89 0.51
CA LEU A 668 -14.62 21.86 0.20
C LEU A 668 -15.99 22.45 -0.18
N GLN A 669 -16.06 23.74 -0.56
CA GLN A 669 -17.31 24.35 -1.02
C GLN A 669 -17.94 23.53 -2.16
N GLY A 670 -19.23 23.17 -2.00
CA GLY A 670 -19.95 22.28 -2.93
C GLY A 670 -19.80 20.78 -2.64
N TYR A 671 -18.96 20.40 -1.69
CA TYR A 671 -18.75 19.00 -1.25
C TYR A 671 -19.00 18.81 0.27
N THR A 672 -19.74 19.73 0.88
CA THR A 672 -20.21 19.68 2.26
C THR A 672 -21.75 19.67 2.31
N GLU A 673 -22.33 19.14 3.41
CA GLU A 673 -23.79 19.14 3.67
C GLU A 673 -24.13 19.62 5.08
#